data_a07f68c5a67b2ce22e0cc95a2c51cd2a
#
_entry.id   a07f68c5a67b2ce22e0cc95a2c51cd2a
#
_cell.length_a   1.000
_cell.length_b   1.000
_cell.length_c   1.000
_cell.angle_alpha   90.00
_cell.angle_beta   90.00
_cell.angle_gamma   90.00
#
_symmetry.space_group_name_H-M   'P 1'
#
loop_
_entity.id
_entity.type
_entity.pdbx_description
1 polymer ?
#
loop_
_entity_poly.entity_id
_entity_poly.type
_entity_poly.pdbx_seq_one_letter_code
_entity_poly.pdbx_strand_id
1 'polypeptide(L)'
;METKMMKMLAAGAVAMLTGTAVMGAQPSLASLLKGGAKKESADTTKSEASSKKSYDKVITAEAETAKGVMDIHKVKNTYYLEIPFELMGKPMLLATKVSSTSDNSDVIAGQMPGEPTLVEWSCDEDKVYLMDGTIRAVCDSAESISKGFALNYAKPVMKAFPIKAVNPDSTGVVIDVTKFFCSDESYMSPFIPASPFDGLFGISRKKGSFKSDMSSILDFKAFPKNIVFRTRMVYTVASEPFTAVVSVSMIRLPDQPMRPRLADYRIGYFKDRHVEYTEKKDRSEMVSYINRWNIAPKPEDLEKYKAGEMVEPEKPIVYYIDDAFPAEWRPYLKEGIEDWQKAFEAIGFKNAIVAKDYPKDDPDFNPDDIRYSCLRYASIQTANAMGPSWTDPRSGEIINGSVYFYHDVLKLLHNWSFIQTSAVEPASRREVYTAEQMGPLLRYLVVHEIGHTLGLMHNMRSSYAYPVDSLRSKTFTDEYGTTPSVMDYARYNYVAQPGDGVTWLLPPRLGVYDYYAISWGYKPIYEAATPEDEKPVLNEWIKAHTDDPMYWYGEQEFLSSVDPAAQTESLGDDAVKASEYGMRNLKIIMSHLDEWTAKDGENYKYTHEMYGEVLKQFNRYMGHVMKYIGGNFLLYPVHGDGKQAFEPVTREKQKEALEFIYTKAAEMPQWLQDPDLLRKFDPTNPLVNDLQAAYIKNLISTYPKVGYTSRLAENPYTVEEYIDDIYSLVFGKTIAGKQLTLSDRNMEYAFVYSMFDYLGLLESPVSAKGFAADDIFAHGVEAIDDTWPCQHIGCGHAHAEENSLTAARRESDIKIQGKAAFYSTLLKIKKVVDKRASSAKGVDKTHYEYLAHEISKGLSK
;
A
#
# COMPACT_ATOMS: atom_id res chain seq x y z
N MET A 1 -28.08 23.24 -16.85
CA MET A 1 -26.92 23.48 -15.96
C MET A 1 -25.63 23.83 -16.70
N GLU A 2 -25.64 23.67 -18.01
CA GLU A 2 -24.42 23.92 -18.85
C GLU A 2 -24.14 25.37 -19.21
N THR A 3 -25.10 26.28 -19.00
CA THR A 3 -24.96 27.68 -19.43
C THR A 3 -24.33 28.58 -18.36
N LYS A 4 -24.05 28.08 -17.16
CA LYS A 4 -23.36 28.82 -16.07
C LYS A 4 -21.87 28.59 -15.99
N MET A 5 -21.35 27.52 -16.58
CA MET A 5 -19.93 27.16 -16.54
C MET A 5 -19.11 27.84 -17.61
N MET A 6 -19.73 28.23 -18.74
CA MET A 6 -19.06 28.95 -19.84
C MET A 6 -18.87 30.45 -19.59
N LYS A 7 -19.51 31.04 -18.59
CA LYS A 7 -19.35 32.48 -18.25
C LYS A 7 -18.28 32.79 -17.21
N MET A 8 -17.68 31.78 -16.58
CA MET A 8 -16.55 31.96 -15.65
C MET A 8 -15.17 31.86 -16.29
N LEU A 9 -15.06 31.35 -17.50
CA LEU A 9 -13.80 31.25 -18.25
C LEU A 9 -13.47 32.45 -19.13
N ALA A 10 -14.37 33.43 -19.25
CA ALA A 10 -14.20 34.62 -20.10
C ALA A 10 -13.82 35.92 -19.33
N ALA A 11 -13.67 35.87 -18.02
CA ALA A 11 -13.36 37.06 -17.21
C ALA A 11 -11.90 37.14 -16.71
N GLY A 12 -11.03 36.22 -17.12
CA GLY A 12 -9.62 36.16 -16.69
C GLY A 12 -8.57 36.70 -17.65
N ALA A 13 -8.96 37.29 -18.78
CA ALA A 13 -7.99 37.58 -19.87
C ALA A 13 -7.90 39.08 -20.29
N VAL A 14 -8.21 40.05 -19.42
CA VAL A 14 -7.92 41.45 -19.70
C VAL A 14 -7.56 42.17 -18.41
N ALA A 15 -6.31 42.04 -17.97
CA ALA A 15 -5.62 42.97 -17.07
C ALA A 15 -4.12 42.66 -17.04
N MET A 16 -3.48 42.76 -18.15
CA MET A 16 -2.02 42.90 -18.20
C MET A 16 -1.70 43.99 -19.23
N LEU A 17 -1.42 45.17 -18.74
CA LEU A 17 -0.47 46.13 -19.33
C LEU A 17 -0.48 47.41 -18.48
N THR A 18 0.69 47.69 -17.95
CA THR A 18 1.20 48.89 -17.30
C THR A 18 1.50 48.77 -15.80
N GLY A 19 2.77 48.65 -15.50
CA GLY A 19 3.32 48.78 -14.16
C GLY A 19 4.82 48.50 -14.17
N THR A 20 5.59 49.53 -14.36
CA THR A 20 7.05 49.59 -14.39
C THR A 20 7.70 48.87 -13.21
N ALA A 21 8.66 48.01 -13.54
CA ALA A 21 9.51 47.30 -12.62
C ALA A 21 10.34 48.25 -11.75
N VAL A 22 10.24 48.13 -10.46
CA VAL A 22 11.29 48.49 -9.51
C VAL A 22 11.95 47.23 -9.02
N MET A 23 13.12 46.94 -9.54
CA MET A 23 14.00 45.88 -9.05
C MET A 23 14.53 46.25 -7.66
N GLY A 24 13.92 45.67 -6.61
CA GLY A 24 14.54 45.63 -5.29
C GLY A 24 15.43 44.42 -5.19
N ALA A 25 16.74 44.62 -5.32
CA ALA A 25 17.73 43.57 -5.04
C ALA A 25 17.63 43.12 -3.60
N GLN A 26 17.41 41.85 -3.36
CA GLN A 26 17.58 41.25 -2.02
C GLN A 26 19.04 41.39 -1.60
N PRO A 27 19.32 41.94 -0.39
CA PRO A 27 20.69 41.98 0.11
C PRO A 27 21.17 40.56 0.38
N SER A 28 22.30 40.21 -0.20
CA SER A 28 22.99 38.96 0.09
C SER A 28 23.43 38.89 1.54
N LEU A 29 23.46 37.70 2.13
CA LEU A 29 23.94 37.42 3.50
C LEU A 29 25.29 38.11 3.80
N ALA A 30 26.11 38.34 2.78
CA ALA A 30 27.38 39.05 2.86
C ALA A 30 27.25 40.56 3.13
N SER A 31 26.08 41.20 2.89
CA SER A 31 25.85 42.62 3.18
C SER A 31 25.46 42.85 4.65
N LEU A 32 24.80 41.87 5.28
CA LEU A 32 24.51 41.85 6.71
C LEU A 32 25.77 41.67 7.56
N LEU A 33 26.78 40.94 7.03
CA LEU A 33 28.07 40.74 7.72
C LEU A 33 29.08 41.87 7.50
N LYS A 34 28.87 42.77 6.54
CA LYS A 34 29.80 43.89 6.23
C LYS A 34 29.44 45.23 6.87
N GLY A 35 28.27 45.33 7.50
CA GLY A 35 27.81 46.54 8.20
C GLY A 35 28.44 46.76 9.59
N GLY A 36 29.19 45.82 10.12
CA GLY A 36 29.68 45.80 11.50
C GLY A 36 31.16 46.11 11.76
N ALA A 37 31.93 46.47 10.74
CA ALA A 37 33.38 46.74 10.93
C ALA A 37 33.79 48.17 10.66
N LYS A 38 33.34 49.13 11.49
CA LYS A 38 34.01 50.38 11.84
C LYS A 38 33.16 51.18 12.83
N LYS A 39 33.30 50.90 14.10
CA LYS A 39 33.32 51.90 15.20
C LYS A 39 33.64 51.21 16.49
N GLU A 40 34.70 51.69 17.06
CA GLU A 40 35.14 51.71 18.44
C GLU A 40 34.59 50.68 19.44
N SER A 41 35.52 50.05 20.17
CA SER A 41 35.37 49.07 21.24
C SER A 41 34.50 49.43 22.46
N ALA A 42 33.80 50.56 22.40
CA ALA A 42 32.87 51.00 23.45
C ALA A 42 31.37 50.70 23.11
N ASP A 43 31.06 50.40 21.85
CA ASP A 43 29.65 50.21 21.40
C ASP A 43 29.23 48.73 21.44
N THR A 44 30.16 47.80 21.31
CA THR A 44 29.90 46.37 21.36
C THR A 44 29.43 45.91 22.74
N THR A 45 29.97 46.46 23.83
CA THR A 45 29.53 46.13 25.19
C THR A 45 28.15 46.69 25.53
N LYS A 46 27.73 47.81 24.90
CA LYS A 46 26.35 48.34 25.03
C LYS A 46 25.31 47.58 24.22
N SER A 47 25.68 47.12 23.03
CA SER A 47 24.77 46.31 22.19
C SER A 47 24.57 44.92 22.74
N GLU A 48 25.64 44.26 23.24
CA GLU A 48 25.53 42.95 23.92
C GLU A 48 24.76 43.03 25.25
N ALA A 49 24.98 44.10 26.08
CA ALA A 49 24.21 44.34 27.29
C ALA A 49 22.75 44.68 27.01
N SER A 50 22.43 45.35 25.89
CA SER A 50 21.07 45.64 25.44
C SER A 50 20.35 44.38 24.91
N SER A 51 20.99 43.55 24.08
CA SER A 51 20.46 42.29 23.57
C SER A 51 20.27 41.31 24.73
N LYS A 52 21.19 41.18 25.64
CA LYS A 52 21.10 40.34 26.81
C LYS A 52 19.94 40.73 27.73
N LYS A 53 19.70 42.02 27.98
CA LYS A 53 18.53 42.51 28.72
C LYS A 53 17.18 42.21 28.01
N SER A 54 17.14 42.21 26.67
CA SER A 54 15.99 41.85 25.93
C SER A 54 15.71 40.35 25.99
N TYR A 55 16.73 39.49 25.89
CA TYR A 55 16.66 38.06 25.98
C TYR A 55 16.13 37.61 27.37
N ASP A 56 16.72 38.14 28.46
CA ASP A 56 16.32 37.80 29.84
C ASP A 56 14.87 38.18 30.17
N LYS A 57 14.25 39.11 29.39
CA LYS A 57 12.82 39.44 29.50
C LYS A 57 11.92 38.39 28.89
N VAL A 58 12.40 37.68 27.88
CA VAL A 58 11.68 36.63 27.16
C VAL A 58 11.96 35.26 27.78
N ILE A 59 13.23 34.94 27.93
CA ILE A 59 13.68 33.70 28.55
C ILE A 59 14.15 34.02 29.98
N THR A 60 13.22 33.91 30.89
CA THR A 60 13.46 34.25 32.32
C THR A 60 14.25 33.16 33.01
N ALA A 61 14.81 33.48 34.21
CA ALA A 61 15.54 32.51 35.01
C ALA A 61 14.70 31.28 35.45
N GLU A 62 13.38 31.36 35.34
CA GLU A 62 12.46 30.24 35.66
C GLU A 62 12.19 29.35 34.43
N ALA A 63 12.84 29.58 33.29
CA ALA A 63 12.62 28.81 32.07
C ALA A 63 13.08 27.36 32.21
N GLU A 64 12.19 26.44 31.88
CA GLU A 64 12.56 25.03 31.67
C GLU A 64 13.14 24.93 30.24
N THR A 65 14.41 24.52 30.14
CA THR A 65 15.14 24.51 28.85
C THR A 65 15.60 23.12 28.46
N ALA A 66 15.24 22.67 27.26
CA ALA A 66 15.81 21.51 26.59
C ALA A 66 16.80 21.97 25.52
N LYS A 67 18.05 21.48 25.59
CA LYS A 67 19.13 21.86 24.68
C LYS A 67 19.31 20.84 23.55
N GLY A 68 19.48 21.34 22.30
CA GLY A 68 19.65 20.48 21.15
C GLY A 68 20.05 21.23 19.89
N VAL A 69 19.66 20.71 18.72
CA VAL A 69 19.85 21.35 17.42
C VAL A 69 19.20 22.75 17.38
N MET A 70 18.13 22.93 18.10
CA MET A 70 17.47 24.18 18.47
C MET A 70 17.09 24.04 19.94
N ASP A 71 17.34 25.08 20.74
CA ASP A 71 16.97 25.05 22.16
C ASP A 71 15.47 25.38 22.33
N ILE A 72 14.78 24.62 23.17
CA ILE A 72 13.38 24.86 23.50
C ILE A 72 13.30 25.41 24.94
N HIS A 73 12.62 26.52 25.09
CA HIS A 73 12.42 27.15 26.40
C HIS A 73 10.95 27.24 26.72
N LYS A 74 10.54 26.72 27.86
CA LYS A 74 9.19 26.88 28.40
C LYS A 74 9.21 27.88 29.56
N VAL A 75 8.51 28.98 29.36
CA VAL A 75 8.30 30.03 30.37
C VAL A 75 6.80 30.09 30.67
N LYS A 76 6.40 29.57 31.85
CA LYS A 76 4.99 29.34 32.21
C LYS A 76 4.27 28.47 31.16
N ASN A 77 3.34 29.01 30.40
CA ASN A 77 2.58 28.32 29.36
C ASN A 77 3.00 28.71 27.93
N THR A 78 4.13 29.41 27.79
CA THR A 78 4.66 29.83 26.49
C THR A 78 5.90 29.02 26.15
N TYR A 79 5.94 28.50 24.93
CA TYR A 79 7.03 27.73 24.41
C TYR A 79 7.77 28.56 23.35
N TYR A 80 9.06 28.76 23.59
CA TYR A 80 9.95 29.48 22.70
C TYR A 80 10.93 28.53 22.05
N LEU A 81 11.26 28.78 20.80
CA LEU A 81 12.28 28.07 20.06
C LEU A 81 13.42 29.03 19.77
N GLU A 82 14.62 28.69 20.19
CA GLU A 82 15.84 29.42 19.86
C GLU A 82 16.49 28.73 18.66
N ILE A 83 16.54 29.46 17.53
CA ILE A 83 17.03 28.95 16.24
C ILE A 83 18.39 29.57 15.93
N PRO A 84 19.46 28.77 15.89
CA PRO A 84 20.77 29.25 15.43
C PRO A 84 20.73 29.74 14.00
N PHE A 85 21.44 30.85 13.70
CA PHE A 85 21.53 31.38 12.34
C PHE A 85 22.17 30.41 11.35
N GLU A 86 23.00 29.49 11.81
CA GLU A 86 23.59 28.42 10.99
C GLU A 86 22.56 27.43 10.41
N LEU A 87 21.35 27.39 10.98
CA LEU A 87 20.26 26.56 10.47
C LEU A 87 19.41 27.26 9.41
N MET A 88 19.59 28.55 9.18
CA MET A 88 18.87 29.27 8.14
C MET A 88 19.28 28.75 6.75
N GLY A 89 18.25 28.39 5.95
CA GLY A 89 18.40 27.75 4.65
C GLY A 89 18.84 26.29 4.68
N LYS A 90 18.94 25.68 5.86
CA LYS A 90 19.24 24.25 5.97
C LYS A 90 17.97 23.42 5.89
N PRO A 91 17.96 22.32 5.12
CA PRO A 91 16.80 21.45 4.98
C PRO A 91 16.55 20.68 6.28
N MET A 92 15.30 20.70 6.71
CA MET A 92 14.80 19.94 7.85
C MET A 92 13.55 19.18 7.45
N LEU A 93 13.24 18.08 8.15
CA LEU A 93 12.05 17.29 7.93
C LEU A 93 11.08 17.52 9.08
N LEU A 94 9.87 17.98 8.78
CA LEU A 94 8.76 18.12 9.72
C LEU A 94 7.86 16.91 9.58
N ALA A 95 7.77 16.09 10.62
CA ALA A 95 7.07 14.82 10.59
C ALA A 95 6.17 14.63 11.81
N THR A 96 4.99 14.05 11.60
CA THR A 96 3.99 13.85 12.65
C THR A 96 3.67 12.37 12.81
N LYS A 97 3.58 11.93 14.06
CA LYS A 97 3.17 10.57 14.43
C LYS A 97 2.07 10.65 15.50
N VAL A 98 1.07 9.81 15.40
CA VAL A 98 0.04 9.66 16.44
C VAL A 98 0.62 8.83 17.57
N SER A 99 0.77 9.40 18.78
CA SER A 99 1.29 8.68 19.96
C SER A 99 0.19 7.95 20.73
N SER A 100 -1.02 8.53 20.78
CA SER A 100 -2.21 7.89 21.37
C SER A 100 -3.49 8.49 20.83
N THR A 101 -4.58 7.78 20.99
CA THR A 101 -5.92 8.19 20.55
C THR A 101 -6.98 7.73 21.55
N SER A 102 -8.09 8.49 21.63
CA SER A 102 -9.29 8.10 22.40
C SER A 102 -10.25 7.22 21.61
N ASP A 103 -10.13 7.18 20.29
CA ASP A 103 -10.92 6.36 19.37
C ASP A 103 -10.03 5.91 18.22
N ASN A 104 -9.90 4.60 18.09
CA ASN A 104 -9.00 3.96 17.12
C ASN A 104 -9.69 3.54 15.81
N SER A 105 -10.92 3.97 15.57
CA SER A 105 -11.67 3.60 14.36
C SER A 105 -11.08 4.19 13.05
N ASP A 106 -10.44 5.38 13.13
CA ASP A 106 -9.81 6.02 11.96
C ASP A 106 -8.45 6.66 12.27
N VAL A 107 -8.11 6.80 13.56
CA VAL A 107 -6.82 7.36 14.02
C VAL A 107 -6.17 6.36 14.94
N ILE A 108 -5.08 5.79 14.51
CA ILE A 108 -4.43 4.66 15.19
C ILE A 108 -3.10 5.12 15.79
N ALA A 109 -2.80 4.68 17.03
CA ALA A 109 -1.50 4.93 17.64
C ALA A 109 -0.38 4.35 16.76
N GLY A 110 0.63 5.16 16.50
CA GLY A 110 1.72 4.84 15.60
C GLY A 110 1.55 5.30 14.17
N GLN A 111 0.35 5.64 13.77
CA GLN A 111 0.06 6.13 12.42
C GLN A 111 0.82 7.42 12.10
N MET A 112 1.32 7.50 10.87
CA MET A 112 1.81 8.74 10.25
C MET A 112 0.69 9.27 9.35
N PRO A 113 -0.03 10.34 9.77
CA PRO A 113 -1.23 10.77 9.04
C PRO A 113 -0.93 11.40 7.69
N GLY A 114 0.26 11.95 7.51
CA GLY A 114 0.71 12.59 6.28
C GLY A 114 2.19 12.32 6.01
N GLU A 115 2.61 12.59 4.76
CA GLU A 115 4.02 12.56 4.40
C GLU A 115 4.80 13.60 5.21
N PRO A 116 6.05 13.30 5.60
CA PRO A 116 6.94 14.29 6.16
C PRO A 116 7.14 15.46 5.18
N THR A 117 7.06 16.66 5.70
CA THR A 117 7.22 17.87 4.89
C THR A 117 8.65 18.38 5.02
N LEU A 118 9.33 18.54 3.88
CA LEU A 118 10.63 19.21 3.86
C LEU A 118 10.42 20.71 4.13
N VAL A 119 11.14 21.26 5.10
CA VAL A 119 11.02 22.65 5.52
C VAL A 119 12.39 23.29 5.67
N GLU A 120 12.42 24.63 5.61
CA GLU A 120 13.62 25.44 5.84
C GLU A 120 13.26 26.67 6.67
N TRP A 121 14.16 27.07 7.55
CA TRP A 121 14.04 28.36 8.24
C TRP A 121 14.68 29.48 7.42
N SER A 122 14.01 30.63 7.38
CA SER A 122 14.53 31.87 6.82
C SER A 122 14.19 33.05 7.73
N CYS A 123 14.93 34.13 7.74
CA CYS A 123 14.61 35.29 8.55
C CYS A 123 14.95 36.62 7.83
N ASP A 124 14.23 37.66 8.22
CA ASP A 124 14.57 39.04 8.00
C ASP A 124 14.89 39.74 9.34
N GLU A 125 14.86 41.09 9.40
CA GLU A 125 15.13 41.83 10.61
C GLU A 125 14.06 41.67 11.71
N ASP A 126 12.79 41.37 11.32
CA ASP A 126 11.63 41.36 12.23
C ASP A 126 11.03 39.94 12.46
N LYS A 127 11.22 39.06 11.49
CA LYS A 127 10.48 37.76 11.47
C LYS A 127 11.38 36.59 11.06
N VAL A 128 11.00 35.43 11.59
CA VAL A 128 11.47 34.13 11.10
C VAL A 128 10.33 33.50 10.30
N TYR A 129 10.66 32.90 9.18
CA TYR A 129 9.74 32.23 8.29
C TYR A 129 10.05 30.74 8.23
N LEU A 130 9.02 29.90 8.35
CA LEU A 130 9.09 28.49 7.99
C LEU A 130 8.67 28.38 6.53
N MET A 131 9.56 27.91 5.69
CA MET A 131 9.37 27.77 4.25
C MET A 131 9.07 26.31 3.88
N ASP A 132 8.15 26.09 2.92
CA ASP A 132 7.95 24.78 2.29
C ASP A 132 9.16 24.50 1.38
N GLY A 133 9.94 23.50 1.76
CA GLY A 133 11.10 23.03 1.03
C GLY A 133 10.82 21.85 0.11
N THR A 134 9.56 21.42 -0.02
CA THR A 134 9.15 20.22 -0.79
C THR A 134 9.73 20.26 -2.21
N ILE A 135 10.45 19.21 -2.55
CA ILE A 135 11.13 19.08 -3.85
C ILE A 135 10.12 18.57 -4.87
N ARG A 136 9.51 19.50 -5.62
CA ARG A 136 8.63 19.16 -6.75
C ARG A 136 9.40 19.07 -8.05
N ALA A 137 10.47 19.85 -8.16
CA ALA A 137 11.36 19.88 -9.31
C ALA A 137 12.77 20.25 -8.89
N VAL A 138 13.74 19.87 -9.71
CA VAL A 138 15.16 20.19 -9.54
C VAL A 138 15.76 20.74 -10.83
N CYS A 139 16.79 21.58 -10.69
CA CYS A 139 17.58 22.08 -11.79
C CYS A 139 19.00 22.30 -11.26
N ASP A 140 20.01 21.91 -12.03
CA ASP A 140 21.40 22.17 -11.66
C ASP A 140 21.66 23.71 -11.65
N SER A 141 22.11 24.22 -10.52
CA SER A 141 22.40 25.65 -10.33
C SER A 141 23.51 26.16 -11.25
N ALA A 142 24.33 25.28 -11.78
CA ALA A 142 25.39 25.61 -12.74
C ALA A 142 24.87 25.87 -14.17
N GLU A 143 23.67 25.38 -14.50
CA GLU A 143 23.06 25.54 -15.81
C GLU A 143 22.37 26.91 -15.95
N SER A 144 22.37 27.49 -17.15
CA SER A 144 21.80 28.81 -17.41
C SER A 144 20.30 28.87 -17.15
N ILE A 145 19.57 27.77 -17.40
CA ILE A 145 18.12 27.65 -17.19
C ILE A 145 17.73 27.76 -15.71
N SER A 146 18.68 27.58 -14.79
CA SER A 146 18.45 27.70 -13.34
C SER A 146 17.88 29.07 -12.95
N LYS A 147 18.20 30.12 -13.68
CA LYS A 147 17.64 31.47 -13.46
C LYS A 147 16.13 31.52 -13.74
N GLY A 148 15.69 30.88 -14.83
CA GLY A 148 14.29 30.77 -15.17
C GLY A 148 13.55 29.82 -14.22
N PHE A 149 14.21 28.72 -13.82
CA PHE A 149 13.70 27.77 -12.83
C PHE A 149 13.40 28.45 -11.49
N ALA A 150 14.32 29.25 -10.96
CA ALA A 150 14.16 29.96 -9.68
C ALA A 150 12.96 30.92 -9.64
N LEU A 151 12.54 31.45 -10.79
CA LEU A 151 11.37 32.34 -10.87
C LEU A 151 10.04 31.59 -10.76
N ASN A 152 10.03 30.31 -11.11
CA ASN A 152 8.82 29.50 -11.16
C ASN A 152 8.69 28.48 -10.01
N TYR A 153 9.79 28.24 -9.28
CA TYR A 153 9.87 27.27 -8.16
C TYR A 153 10.34 27.93 -6.87
N ALA A 154 9.86 29.16 -6.61
CA ALA A 154 10.10 29.84 -5.34
C ALA A 154 9.42 29.07 -4.18
N LYS A 155 10.13 28.93 -3.05
CA LYS A 155 9.60 28.23 -1.87
C LYS A 155 8.48 29.02 -1.19
N PRO A 156 7.29 28.42 -0.97
CA PRO A 156 6.19 29.11 -0.29
C PRO A 156 6.49 29.35 1.19
N VAL A 157 5.96 30.43 1.75
CA VAL A 157 5.96 30.67 3.20
C VAL A 157 4.83 29.88 3.84
N MET A 158 5.13 28.91 4.70
CA MET A 158 4.14 28.16 5.48
C MET A 158 3.67 28.94 6.72
N LYS A 159 4.64 29.57 7.44
CA LYS A 159 4.36 30.31 8.67
C LYS A 159 5.37 31.42 8.88
N ALA A 160 4.92 32.50 9.52
CA ALA A 160 5.78 33.62 9.92
C ALA A 160 5.68 33.84 11.44
N PHE A 161 6.83 34.03 12.08
CA PHE A 161 6.94 34.21 13.53
C PHE A 161 7.67 35.53 13.83
N PRO A 162 7.08 36.45 14.63
CA PRO A 162 7.82 37.63 15.09
C PRO A 162 9.02 37.24 15.96
N ILE A 163 10.17 37.80 15.72
CA ILE A 163 11.36 37.66 16.55
C ILE A 163 11.07 38.27 17.93
N LYS A 164 11.27 37.52 19.01
CA LYS A 164 11.04 37.96 20.39
C LYS A 164 12.31 38.47 21.03
N ALA A 165 13.46 37.88 20.72
CA ALA A 165 14.77 38.26 21.16
C ALA A 165 15.84 37.72 20.23
N VAL A 166 17.02 38.33 20.27
CA VAL A 166 18.28 37.74 19.78
C VAL A 166 18.97 37.13 20.99
N ASN A 167 19.61 36.00 20.85
CA ASN A 167 20.32 35.34 21.94
C ASN A 167 21.58 36.18 22.36
N PRO A 168 22.13 35.99 23.58
CA PRO A 168 23.14 36.86 24.16
C PRO A 168 24.43 36.98 23.35
N ASP A 169 24.81 35.92 22.62
CA ASP A 169 26.01 35.86 21.79
C ASP A 169 25.72 36.25 20.31
N SER A 170 24.49 36.62 20.00
CA SER A 170 24.05 37.05 18.65
C SER A 170 24.21 35.98 17.58
N THR A 171 24.14 34.69 17.95
CA THR A 171 24.26 33.55 17.04
C THR A 171 22.91 32.97 16.63
N GLY A 172 21.79 33.40 17.22
CA GLY A 172 20.46 32.91 16.96
C GLY A 172 19.34 33.84 17.39
N VAL A 173 18.12 33.48 17.02
CA VAL A 173 16.89 34.22 17.31
C VAL A 173 15.87 33.38 18.05
N VAL A 174 15.09 34.01 18.91
CA VAL A 174 14.02 33.36 19.69
C VAL A 174 12.67 33.75 19.13
N ILE A 175 11.81 32.74 18.91
CA ILE A 175 10.42 32.89 18.46
C ILE A 175 9.45 32.17 19.39
N ASP A 176 8.19 32.61 19.45
CA ASP A 176 7.11 31.93 20.16
C ASP A 176 6.44 30.93 19.22
N VAL A 177 6.55 29.64 19.56
CA VAL A 177 5.99 28.51 18.79
C VAL A 177 4.80 27.84 19.47
N THR A 178 4.28 28.40 20.56
CA THR A 178 3.20 27.82 21.37
C THR A 178 1.97 27.48 20.52
N LYS A 179 1.50 28.47 19.71
CA LYS A 179 0.33 28.28 18.86
C LYS A 179 0.64 27.40 17.66
N PHE A 180 1.88 27.33 17.19
CA PHE A 180 2.26 26.54 16.05
C PHE A 180 2.14 25.04 16.36
N PHE A 181 2.82 24.57 17.42
CA PHE A 181 2.77 23.17 17.82
C PHE A 181 1.46 22.74 18.50
N CYS A 182 0.51 23.69 18.68
CA CYS A 182 -0.84 23.45 19.19
C CYS A 182 -1.89 23.96 18.19
N SER A 183 -1.75 23.58 16.91
CA SER A 183 -2.67 23.95 15.83
C SER A 183 -3.01 22.75 14.94
N ASP A 184 -4.14 22.82 14.25
CA ASP A 184 -4.62 21.79 13.32
C ASP A 184 -4.18 22.12 11.88
N GLU A 185 -2.88 22.33 11.70
CA GLU A 185 -2.29 22.42 10.37
C GLU A 185 -2.26 21.03 9.75
N SER A 186 -2.49 20.90 8.43
CA SER A 186 -2.65 19.61 7.75
C SER A 186 -1.45 18.65 7.93
N TYR A 187 -0.23 19.19 8.05
CA TYR A 187 1.01 18.45 8.28
C TYR A 187 1.27 18.11 9.77
N MET A 188 0.37 18.49 10.68
CA MET A 188 0.41 18.15 12.11
C MET A 188 -0.89 17.51 12.61
N SER A 189 -1.91 17.40 11.78
CA SER A 189 -3.20 16.80 12.11
C SER A 189 -3.07 15.29 12.38
N PRO A 190 -3.82 14.71 13.33
CA PRO A 190 -3.88 13.26 13.52
C PRO A 190 -4.69 12.56 12.41
N PHE A 191 -5.46 13.29 11.61
CA PHE A 191 -6.31 12.73 10.55
C PHE A 191 -5.57 12.65 9.23
N ILE A 192 -5.77 11.55 8.51
CA ILE A 192 -5.26 11.41 7.14
C ILE A 192 -5.97 12.45 6.25
N PRO A 193 -5.23 13.26 5.47
CA PRO A 193 -5.83 14.22 4.55
C PRO A 193 -6.75 13.54 3.53
N ALA A 194 -7.91 14.15 3.24
CA ALA A 194 -8.82 13.66 2.23
C ALA A 194 -8.19 13.74 0.84
N SER A 195 -8.26 12.63 0.10
CA SER A 195 -7.86 12.56 -1.30
C SER A 195 -9.03 12.92 -2.23
N PRO A 196 -8.78 13.59 -3.37
CA PRO A 196 -9.82 13.78 -4.39
C PRO A 196 -10.44 12.47 -4.90
N PHE A 197 -9.75 11.37 -4.72
CA PHE A 197 -10.17 10.03 -5.16
C PHE A 197 -10.96 9.26 -4.10
N ASP A 198 -10.98 9.70 -2.83
CA ASP A 198 -11.68 8.99 -1.75
C ASP A 198 -13.16 8.71 -2.09
N GLY A 199 -13.85 9.69 -2.70
CA GLY A 199 -15.23 9.51 -3.12
C GLY A 199 -15.44 8.54 -4.27
N LEU A 200 -14.43 8.31 -5.11
CA LEU A 200 -14.45 7.34 -6.21
C LEU A 200 -14.38 5.89 -5.68
N PHE A 201 -13.71 5.72 -4.54
CA PHE A 201 -13.53 4.42 -3.88
C PHE A 201 -14.47 4.21 -2.69
N GLY A 202 -15.45 5.11 -2.49
CA GLY A 202 -16.37 5.02 -1.35
C GLY A 202 -15.71 5.25 0.02
N ILE A 203 -14.47 5.76 0.05
CA ILE A 203 -13.74 6.02 1.29
C ILE A 203 -14.30 7.29 1.92
N SER A 204 -14.82 7.20 3.15
CA SER A 204 -15.26 8.31 3.96
C SER A 204 -14.25 8.57 5.07
N ARG A 205 -13.41 9.60 4.92
CA ARG A 205 -12.45 9.96 5.96
C ARG A 205 -13.09 10.83 7.02
N LYS A 206 -12.88 10.52 8.29
CA LYS A 206 -13.33 11.35 9.40
C LYS A 206 -12.58 12.68 9.41
N LYS A 207 -13.30 13.73 9.72
CA LYS A 207 -12.79 15.09 9.91
C LYS A 207 -13.30 15.63 11.24
N GLY A 208 -12.38 16.12 12.06
CA GLY A 208 -12.72 16.72 13.35
C GLY A 208 -12.80 18.24 13.28
N SER A 209 -13.62 18.83 14.16
CA SER A 209 -13.57 20.27 14.47
C SER A 209 -12.62 20.50 15.63
N PHE A 210 -11.47 21.10 15.36
CA PHE A 210 -10.41 21.36 16.34
C PHE A 210 -10.87 22.30 17.47
N LYS A 211 -10.49 21.98 18.71
CA LYS A 211 -10.78 22.73 19.94
C LYS A 211 -9.47 23.27 20.54
N SER A 212 -9.05 24.44 20.08
CA SER A 212 -7.77 25.04 20.46
C SER A 212 -7.67 25.38 21.95
N ASP A 213 -8.80 25.72 22.57
CA ASP A 213 -8.92 26.03 24.00
C ASP A 213 -8.79 24.82 24.92
N MET A 214 -9.00 23.61 24.39
CA MET A 214 -8.87 22.33 25.09
C MET A 214 -7.57 21.58 24.75
N SER A 215 -6.85 22.05 23.74
CA SER A 215 -5.61 21.44 23.27
C SER A 215 -4.38 22.03 23.99
N SER A 216 -3.32 21.25 24.17
CA SER A 216 -2.15 21.70 24.91
C SER A 216 -0.90 20.89 24.57
N ILE A 217 0.26 21.54 24.59
CA ILE A 217 1.55 20.86 24.56
C ILE A 217 1.75 20.14 25.89
N LEU A 218 2.02 18.85 25.85
CA LEU A 218 2.20 17.98 27.03
C LEU A 218 3.67 17.87 27.43
N ASP A 219 4.55 17.76 26.44
CA ASP A 219 5.96 17.49 26.62
C ASP A 219 6.77 18.01 25.43
N PHE A 220 8.04 18.26 25.62
CA PHE A 220 8.97 18.67 24.59
C PHE A 220 10.39 18.15 24.90
N LYS A 221 11.14 17.81 23.87
CA LYS A 221 12.53 17.39 23.96
C LYS A 221 13.35 17.99 22.81
N ALA A 222 14.61 18.30 23.08
CA ALA A 222 15.56 18.74 22.08
C ALA A 222 16.78 17.80 22.11
N PHE A 223 17.28 17.43 20.92
CA PHE A 223 18.39 16.52 20.72
C PHE A 223 19.36 17.11 19.69
N PRO A 224 20.57 16.56 19.55
CA PRO A 224 21.57 17.13 18.62
C PRO A 224 21.14 17.19 17.14
N LYS A 225 20.13 16.41 16.73
CA LYS A 225 19.66 16.36 15.34
C LYS A 225 18.17 16.62 15.14
N ASN A 226 17.40 16.65 16.23
CA ASN A 226 15.94 16.84 16.15
C ASN A 226 15.38 17.49 17.41
N ILE A 227 14.21 18.10 17.26
CA ILE A 227 13.33 18.48 18.35
C ILE A 227 12.02 17.73 18.23
N VAL A 228 11.34 17.50 19.36
CA VAL A 228 10.03 16.83 19.42
C VAL A 228 9.10 17.59 20.33
N PHE A 229 7.88 17.86 19.87
CA PHE A 229 6.77 18.34 20.68
C PHE A 229 5.67 17.29 20.74
N ARG A 230 5.22 16.94 21.94
CA ARG A 230 4.05 16.09 22.13
C ARG A 230 2.85 16.95 22.50
N THR A 231 1.83 16.92 21.67
CA THR A 231 0.66 17.78 21.80
C THR A 231 -0.61 16.97 21.92
N ARG A 232 -1.40 17.25 22.94
CA ARG A 232 -2.80 16.80 23.05
C ARG A 232 -3.64 17.66 22.12
N MET A 233 -4.24 17.02 21.15
CA MET A 233 -5.13 17.63 20.16
C MET A 233 -6.56 17.18 20.46
N VAL A 234 -7.48 18.12 20.69
CA VAL A 234 -8.88 17.85 21.01
C VAL A 234 -9.76 18.26 19.86
N TYR A 235 -10.71 17.41 19.50
CA TYR A 235 -11.66 17.62 18.41
C TYR A 235 -13.09 17.24 18.81
N THR A 236 -14.04 17.66 18.00
CA THR A 236 -15.37 17.05 17.92
C THR A 236 -15.49 16.35 16.58
N VAL A 237 -15.73 15.03 16.61
CA VAL A 237 -15.89 14.16 15.41
C VAL A 237 -17.30 13.58 15.46
N ALA A 238 -18.13 13.81 14.45
CA ALA A 238 -19.53 13.34 14.40
C ALA A 238 -20.34 13.66 15.68
N SER A 239 -20.10 14.84 16.28
CA SER A 239 -20.69 15.33 17.54
C SER A 239 -20.14 14.68 18.82
N GLU A 240 -19.19 13.76 18.75
CA GLU A 240 -18.56 13.13 19.90
C GLU A 240 -17.19 13.75 20.21
N PRO A 241 -16.75 13.78 21.47
CA PRO A 241 -15.42 14.22 21.85
C PRO A 241 -14.37 13.25 21.34
N PHE A 242 -13.33 13.79 20.72
CA PHE A 242 -12.17 13.01 20.25
C PHE A 242 -10.88 13.67 20.72
N THR A 243 -9.93 12.87 21.19
CA THR A 243 -8.62 13.33 21.62
C THR A 243 -7.51 12.44 21.07
N ALA A 244 -6.51 13.05 20.44
CA ALA A 244 -5.27 12.38 20.06
C ALA A 244 -4.07 13.08 20.70
N VAL A 245 -3.02 12.34 20.98
CA VAL A 245 -1.70 12.90 21.27
C VAL A 245 -0.85 12.69 20.02
N VAL A 246 -0.30 13.76 19.48
CA VAL A 246 0.61 13.72 18.35
C VAL A 246 2.02 14.08 18.80
N SER A 247 3.01 13.38 18.27
CA SER A 247 4.43 13.74 18.35
C SER A 247 4.84 14.37 17.03
N VAL A 248 5.18 15.66 17.08
CA VAL A 248 5.66 16.43 15.94
C VAL A 248 7.17 16.57 16.06
N SER A 249 7.91 16.00 15.14
CA SER A 249 9.37 16.04 15.09
C SER A 249 9.85 16.98 14.01
N MET A 250 10.87 17.77 14.29
CA MET A 250 11.59 18.57 13.29
C MET A 250 13.05 18.12 13.28
N ILE A 251 13.52 17.58 12.14
CA ILE A 251 14.76 16.84 12.03
C ILE A 251 15.71 17.57 11.11
N ARG A 252 16.95 17.86 11.54
CA ARG A 252 18.01 18.34 10.67
C ARG A 252 18.48 17.23 9.76
N LEU A 253 18.36 17.43 8.46
CA LEU A 253 18.89 16.54 7.45
C LEU A 253 20.41 16.74 7.26
N PRO A 254 21.15 15.72 6.79
CA PRO A 254 22.57 15.84 6.51
C PRO A 254 22.83 16.97 5.49
N ASP A 255 23.94 17.73 5.68
CA ASP A 255 24.34 18.76 4.72
C ASP A 255 24.69 18.16 3.36
N GLN A 256 25.27 16.96 3.35
CA GLN A 256 25.50 16.15 2.16
C GLN A 256 24.53 14.97 2.19
N PRO A 257 23.51 14.92 1.32
CA PRO A 257 22.62 13.79 1.23
C PRO A 257 23.35 12.53 0.75
N MET A 258 22.82 11.37 1.08
CA MET A 258 23.24 10.09 0.51
C MET A 258 23.22 10.18 -1.02
N ARG A 259 24.18 9.55 -1.72
CA ARG A 259 24.09 9.44 -3.18
C ARG A 259 22.81 8.66 -3.54
N PRO A 260 21.85 9.28 -4.25
CA PRO A 260 20.63 8.58 -4.63
C PRO A 260 20.91 7.46 -5.62
N ARG A 261 19.99 6.51 -5.72
CA ARG A 261 19.96 5.47 -6.76
C ARG A 261 18.68 5.60 -7.55
N LEU A 262 18.80 5.64 -8.88
CA LEU A 262 17.65 5.72 -9.77
C LEU A 262 16.79 4.46 -9.67
N ALA A 263 15.48 4.65 -9.62
CA ALA A 263 14.54 3.55 -9.62
C ALA A 263 14.45 2.87 -10.99
N ASP A 264 14.25 1.56 -10.97
CA ASP A 264 13.92 0.77 -12.17
C ASP A 264 12.60 0.03 -11.91
N TYR A 265 11.66 0.10 -12.86
CA TYR A 265 10.34 -0.51 -12.73
C TYR A 265 10.35 -2.05 -12.71
N ARG A 266 11.51 -2.66 -13.03
CA ARG A 266 11.72 -4.11 -12.97
C ARG A 266 12.15 -4.60 -11.58
N ILE A 267 12.37 -3.67 -10.63
CA ILE A 267 12.73 -3.96 -9.23
C ILE A 267 11.81 -3.18 -8.31
N GLY A 268 11.18 -3.85 -7.38
CA GLY A 268 10.17 -3.29 -6.49
C GLY A 268 10.73 -2.50 -5.32
N TYR A 269 10.97 -1.19 -5.50
CA TYR A 269 11.34 -0.27 -4.43
C TYR A 269 10.34 0.88 -4.30
N PHE A 270 10.05 1.30 -3.06
CA PHE A 270 9.45 2.60 -2.81
C PHE A 270 10.38 3.69 -3.32
N LYS A 271 9.84 4.84 -3.72
CA LYS A 271 10.60 5.87 -4.41
C LYS A 271 10.08 7.27 -4.18
N ASP A 272 11.00 8.21 -4.03
CA ASP A 272 10.73 9.65 -4.09
C ASP A 272 10.83 10.14 -5.54
N ARG A 273 9.99 11.09 -5.93
CA ARG A 273 9.87 11.59 -7.32
C ARG A 273 9.98 13.09 -7.39
N HIS A 274 10.62 13.58 -8.45
CA HIS A 274 10.65 14.99 -8.79
C HIS A 274 10.81 15.18 -10.30
N VAL A 275 10.50 16.37 -10.78
CA VAL A 275 10.73 16.75 -12.19
C VAL A 275 12.13 17.33 -12.32
N GLU A 276 12.95 16.80 -13.24
CA GLU A 276 14.27 17.32 -13.55
C GLU A 276 14.20 18.26 -14.76
N TYR A 277 14.81 19.45 -14.62
CA TYR A 277 15.06 20.39 -15.70
C TYR A 277 16.57 20.47 -15.95
N THR A 278 17.01 20.26 -17.18
CA THR A 278 18.41 20.31 -17.58
C THR A 278 18.55 20.79 -19.02
N GLU A 279 19.65 21.50 -19.34
CA GLU A 279 20.01 21.88 -20.71
C GLU A 279 20.42 20.68 -21.58
N LYS A 280 20.65 19.52 -20.99
CA LYS A 280 21.08 18.29 -21.68
C LYS A 280 19.93 17.55 -22.36
N LYS A 281 18.66 17.92 -22.08
CA LYS A 281 17.46 17.28 -22.60
C LYS A 281 16.50 18.33 -23.15
N ASP A 282 15.80 18.02 -24.24
CA ASP A 282 14.82 18.91 -24.88
C ASP A 282 13.48 18.98 -24.12
N ARG A 283 13.36 18.28 -22.98
CA ARG A 283 12.15 18.22 -22.14
C ARG A 283 12.52 18.00 -20.68
N SER A 284 11.60 18.39 -19.78
CA SER A 284 11.67 17.96 -18.40
C SER A 284 11.31 16.48 -18.28
N GLU A 285 11.93 15.78 -17.34
CA GLU A 285 11.69 14.37 -17.10
C GLU A 285 11.37 14.09 -15.63
N MET A 286 10.48 13.13 -15.38
CA MET A 286 10.24 12.61 -14.04
C MET A 286 11.39 11.69 -13.65
N VAL A 287 12.10 12.05 -12.59
CA VAL A 287 13.17 11.23 -11.99
C VAL A 287 12.67 10.62 -10.70
N SER A 288 13.03 9.37 -10.44
CA SER A 288 12.66 8.66 -9.23
C SER A 288 13.89 8.07 -8.57
N TYR A 289 14.03 8.29 -7.27
CA TYR A 289 15.07 7.71 -6.44
C TYR A 289 14.48 6.64 -5.53
N ILE A 290 15.10 5.44 -5.45
CA ILE A 290 14.64 4.39 -4.54
C ILE A 290 14.85 4.79 -3.08
N ASN A 291 13.94 4.35 -2.23
CA ASN A 291 14.04 4.55 -0.79
C ASN A 291 14.90 3.42 -0.20
N ARG A 292 15.99 3.77 0.51
CA ARG A 292 16.90 2.80 1.13
C ARG A 292 17.70 3.41 2.27
N TRP A 293 18.16 2.59 3.18
CA TRP A 293 19.09 3.00 4.22
C TRP A 293 20.47 3.32 3.64
N ASN A 294 21.18 4.24 4.28
CA ASN A 294 22.56 4.57 3.93
C ASN A 294 23.52 3.54 4.55
N ILE A 295 23.75 2.45 3.84
CA ILE A 295 24.68 1.38 4.24
C ILE A 295 25.99 1.56 3.47
N ALA A 296 27.04 1.92 4.18
CA ALA A 296 28.39 2.11 3.66
C ALA A 296 29.43 1.55 4.64
N PRO A 297 30.58 1.06 4.18
CA PRO A 297 31.66 0.64 5.05
C PRO A 297 32.21 1.85 5.82
N LYS A 298 32.78 1.61 7.00
CA LYS A 298 33.56 2.62 7.73
C LYS A 298 34.73 3.09 6.84
N PRO A 299 35.15 4.38 6.90
CA PRO A 299 36.26 4.87 6.07
C PRO A 299 37.53 4.02 6.15
N GLU A 300 37.88 3.52 7.34
CA GLU A 300 39.02 2.63 7.59
C GLU A 300 38.86 1.21 7.03
N ASP A 301 37.66 0.76 6.75
CA ASP A 301 37.37 -0.57 6.22
C ASP A 301 37.04 -0.58 4.70
N LEU A 302 37.08 0.60 4.06
CA LEU A 302 36.72 0.74 2.64
C LEU A 302 37.57 -0.15 1.73
N GLU A 303 38.88 -0.17 1.94
CA GLU A 303 39.79 -0.98 1.09
C GLU A 303 39.63 -2.50 1.36
N LYS A 304 39.29 -2.89 2.59
CA LYS A 304 38.95 -4.30 2.90
C LYS A 304 37.65 -4.70 2.18
N TYR A 305 36.65 -3.83 2.22
CA TYR A 305 35.37 -4.08 1.52
C TYR A 305 35.60 -4.23 0.01
N LYS A 306 36.39 -3.34 -0.61
CA LYS A 306 36.74 -3.42 -2.04
C LYS A 306 37.54 -4.70 -2.37
N ALA A 307 38.33 -5.20 -1.42
CA ALA A 307 39.04 -6.47 -1.54
C ALA A 307 38.14 -7.71 -1.37
N GLY A 308 36.82 -7.51 -1.11
CA GLY A 308 35.85 -8.58 -0.92
C GLY A 308 35.79 -9.14 0.51
N GLU A 309 36.39 -8.47 1.49
CA GLU A 309 36.26 -8.86 2.88
C GLU A 309 34.91 -8.35 3.44
N MET A 310 34.32 -9.14 4.35
CA MET A 310 33.09 -8.77 5.03
C MET A 310 33.37 -7.77 6.14
N VAL A 311 32.72 -6.60 6.11
CA VAL A 311 32.92 -5.50 7.06
C VAL A 311 31.63 -5.11 7.78
N GLU A 312 31.73 -4.37 8.88
CA GLU A 312 30.57 -3.72 9.49
C GLU A 312 30.25 -2.41 8.79
N PRO A 313 28.96 -2.05 8.62
CA PRO A 313 28.62 -0.73 8.13
C PRO A 313 28.98 0.38 9.14
N GLU A 314 29.17 1.60 8.65
CA GLU A 314 29.37 2.77 9.50
C GLU A 314 28.16 2.99 10.44
N LYS A 315 26.95 2.76 9.93
CA LYS A 315 25.68 2.88 10.66
C LYS A 315 24.84 1.62 10.43
N PRO A 316 24.76 0.72 11.42
CA PRO A 316 23.83 -0.41 11.31
C PRO A 316 22.37 0.07 11.43
N ILE A 317 21.46 -0.68 10.81
CA ILE A 317 20.02 -0.52 11.00
C ILE A 317 19.66 -1.21 12.32
N VAL A 318 19.12 -0.46 13.28
CA VAL A 318 18.80 -0.99 14.62
C VAL A 318 17.32 -0.88 14.89
N TYR A 319 16.68 -2.02 15.17
CA TYR A 319 15.27 -2.05 15.61
C TYR A 319 15.19 -2.38 17.10
N TYR A 320 14.39 -1.60 17.82
CA TYR A 320 14.08 -1.81 19.22
C TYR A 320 12.71 -2.46 19.38
N ILE A 321 12.63 -3.58 20.10
CA ILE A 321 11.41 -4.35 20.30
C ILE A 321 10.70 -3.85 21.55
N ASP A 322 9.42 -3.49 21.38
CA ASP A 322 8.53 -3.02 22.44
C ASP A 322 8.38 -4.09 23.54
N ASP A 323 8.47 -3.67 24.79
CA ASP A 323 8.26 -4.53 25.95
C ASP A 323 6.79 -4.84 26.23
N ALA A 324 5.86 -4.21 25.50
CA ALA A 324 4.45 -4.59 25.44
C ALA A 324 4.19 -5.96 24.74
N PHE A 325 5.14 -6.43 23.92
CA PHE A 325 5.02 -7.80 23.38
C PHE A 325 5.19 -8.86 24.47
N PRO A 326 4.36 -9.92 24.47
CA PRO A 326 4.59 -11.09 25.32
C PRO A 326 6.03 -11.62 25.22
N ALA A 327 6.60 -11.97 26.38
CA ALA A 327 8.01 -12.37 26.44
C ALA A 327 8.33 -13.59 25.54
N GLU A 328 7.37 -14.52 25.41
CA GLU A 328 7.48 -15.75 24.62
C GLU A 328 7.52 -15.50 23.10
N TRP A 329 7.05 -14.33 22.61
CA TRP A 329 7.09 -13.98 21.18
C TRP A 329 8.38 -13.25 20.79
N ARG A 330 9.01 -12.52 21.71
CA ARG A 330 10.19 -11.68 21.42
C ARG A 330 11.34 -12.40 20.73
N PRO A 331 11.68 -13.67 21.04
CA PRO A 331 12.71 -14.39 20.31
C PRO A 331 12.41 -14.48 18.79
N TYR A 332 11.18 -14.82 18.43
CA TYR A 332 10.75 -14.92 17.03
C TYR A 332 10.75 -13.56 16.32
N LEU A 333 10.40 -12.48 17.07
CA LEU A 333 10.45 -11.12 16.52
C LEU A 333 11.89 -10.69 16.24
N LYS A 334 12.83 -11.00 17.14
CA LYS A 334 14.27 -10.74 16.94
C LYS A 334 14.81 -11.49 15.73
N GLU A 335 14.55 -12.79 15.66
CA GLU A 335 14.94 -13.61 14.53
C GLU A 335 14.40 -13.07 13.21
N GLY A 336 13.13 -12.62 13.18
CA GLY A 336 12.51 -12.06 11.97
C GLY A 336 13.20 -10.77 11.50
N ILE A 337 13.61 -9.88 12.40
CA ILE A 337 14.39 -8.68 12.05
C ILE A 337 15.77 -9.10 11.50
N GLU A 338 16.44 -10.03 12.18
CA GLU A 338 17.80 -10.43 11.87
C GLU A 338 17.91 -11.40 10.68
N ASP A 339 16.81 -11.97 10.19
CA ASP A 339 16.82 -12.78 8.96
C ASP A 339 17.38 -12.01 7.75
N TRP A 340 17.10 -10.69 7.67
CA TRP A 340 17.63 -9.84 6.61
C TRP A 340 19.14 -9.68 6.64
N GLN A 341 19.79 -9.99 7.76
CA GLN A 341 21.26 -9.94 7.88
C GLN A 341 21.96 -10.79 6.80
N LYS A 342 21.38 -11.94 6.44
CA LYS A 342 21.92 -12.82 5.38
C LYS A 342 21.95 -12.13 4.00
N ALA A 343 20.95 -11.30 3.71
CA ALA A 343 20.91 -10.55 2.45
C ALA A 343 22.00 -9.45 2.43
N PHE A 344 22.29 -8.82 3.57
CA PHE A 344 23.40 -7.87 3.69
C PHE A 344 24.78 -8.56 3.68
N GLU A 345 24.90 -9.75 4.24
CA GLU A 345 26.13 -10.56 4.14
C GLU A 345 26.45 -10.92 2.70
N ALA A 346 25.44 -11.22 1.88
CA ALA A 346 25.62 -11.49 0.45
C ALA A 346 26.24 -10.32 -0.32
N ILE A 347 26.16 -9.10 0.22
CA ILE A 347 26.81 -7.90 -0.36
C ILE A 347 27.99 -7.38 0.46
N GLY A 348 28.51 -8.18 1.41
CA GLY A 348 29.73 -7.91 2.15
C GLY A 348 29.58 -7.18 3.47
N PHE A 349 28.35 -7.06 4.04
CA PHE A 349 28.13 -6.40 5.32
C PHE A 349 27.67 -7.37 6.42
N LYS A 350 28.46 -7.52 7.49
CA LYS A 350 28.05 -8.19 8.74
C LYS A 350 27.47 -7.17 9.73
N ASN A 351 26.56 -7.63 10.58
CA ASN A 351 25.89 -6.79 11.59
C ASN A 351 25.23 -5.54 10.99
N ALA A 352 24.71 -5.65 9.76
CA ALA A 352 24.08 -4.52 9.07
C ALA A 352 22.67 -4.21 9.61
N ILE A 353 21.95 -5.23 10.09
CA ILE A 353 20.66 -5.08 10.74
C ILE A 353 20.67 -5.83 12.08
N VAL A 354 20.17 -5.19 13.14
CA VAL A 354 20.28 -5.68 14.52
C VAL A 354 18.98 -5.43 15.28
N ALA A 355 18.51 -6.44 16.01
CA ALA A 355 17.38 -6.34 16.92
C ALA A 355 17.85 -6.12 18.37
N LYS A 356 17.22 -5.19 19.08
CA LYS A 356 17.48 -4.89 20.51
C LYS A 356 16.18 -4.81 21.29
N ASP A 357 16.22 -5.14 22.58
CA ASP A 357 15.12 -4.81 23.48
C ASP A 357 15.10 -3.31 23.80
N TYR A 358 13.96 -2.76 24.21
CA TYR A 358 13.89 -1.41 24.74
C TYR A 358 14.90 -1.24 25.91
N PRO A 359 15.75 -0.20 25.86
CA PRO A 359 16.70 0.07 26.94
C PRO A 359 15.93 0.47 28.21
N LYS A 360 16.19 -0.26 29.32
CA LYS A 360 15.51 -0.02 30.60
C LYS A 360 16.13 1.12 31.39
N ASP A 361 17.41 1.40 31.17
CA ASP A 361 18.21 2.31 31.94
C ASP A 361 18.58 3.60 31.20
N ASP A 362 17.98 3.85 30.02
CA ASP A 362 18.16 5.07 29.22
C ASP A 362 16.98 6.03 29.45
N PRO A 363 17.12 7.09 30.24
CA PRO A 363 16.06 8.05 30.52
C PRO A 363 15.68 8.89 29.27
N ASP A 364 16.56 8.93 28.26
CA ASP A 364 16.34 9.67 27.02
C ASP A 364 15.68 8.82 25.92
N PHE A 365 15.56 7.51 26.13
CA PHE A 365 14.87 6.64 25.18
C PHE A 365 13.39 6.99 25.10
N ASN A 366 12.93 7.21 23.87
CA ASN A 366 11.52 7.41 23.58
C ASN A 366 11.20 6.73 22.22
N PRO A 367 10.30 5.75 22.19
CA PRO A 367 9.95 5.05 20.96
C PRO A 367 9.26 5.95 19.90
N ASP A 368 8.80 7.14 20.27
CA ASP A 368 8.28 8.14 19.33
C ASP A 368 9.37 9.08 18.79
N ASP A 369 10.61 8.98 19.31
CA ASP A 369 11.74 9.74 18.80
C ASP A 369 12.28 9.09 17.53
N ILE A 370 12.50 9.91 16.50
CA ILE A 370 12.98 9.46 15.19
C ILE A 370 14.37 8.78 15.22
N ARG A 371 15.16 9.00 16.26
CA ARG A 371 16.45 8.33 16.40
C ARG A 371 16.34 6.82 16.57
N TYR A 372 15.15 6.33 16.95
CA TYR A 372 14.92 4.93 17.27
C TYR A 372 13.88 4.33 16.33
N SER A 373 14.29 3.37 15.52
CA SER A 373 13.35 2.52 14.79
C SER A 373 12.83 1.44 15.71
N CYS A 374 11.52 1.29 15.79
CA CYS A 374 10.89 0.42 16.79
C CYS A 374 9.90 -0.56 16.14
N LEU A 375 9.90 -1.79 16.63
CA LEU A 375 8.81 -2.73 16.45
C LEU A 375 7.86 -2.59 17.64
N ARG A 376 6.61 -2.15 17.38
CA ARG A 376 5.65 -1.75 18.40
C ARG A 376 4.40 -2.62 18.41
N TYR A 377 3.81 -2.76 19.59
CA TYR A 377 2.56 -3.51 19.76
C TYR A 377 1.41 -2.58 20.15
N ALA A 378 0.27 -2.76 19.49
CA ALA A 378 -0.93 -1.99 19.77
C ALA A 378 -2.14 -2.92 19.99
N SER A 379 -2.73 -2.85 21.18
CA SER A 379 -3.89 -3.66 21.56
C SER A 379 -5.19 -3.07 20.99
N ILE A 380 -5.38 -3.20 19.69
CA ILE A 380 -6.59 -2.73 18.97
C ILE A 380 -7.14 -3.83 18.05
N GLN A 381 -8.43 -3.74 17.72
CA GLN A 381 -9.13 -4.69 16.86
C GLN A 381 -8.87 -4.49 15.36
N THR A 382 -7.64 -4.17 14.99
CA THR A 382 -7.22 -4.06 13.60
C THR A 382 -6.45 -5.32 13.23
N ALA A 383 -6.92 -6.05 12.22
CA ALA A 383 -6.30 -7.29 11.76
C ALA A 383 -5.16 -6.98 10.78
N ASN A 384 -4.09 -6.35 11.27
CA ASN A 384 -2.99 -5.89 10.44
C ASN A 384 -1.68 -5.62 11.18
N ALA A 385 -0.63 -5.36 10.35
CA ALA A 385 0.64 -4.76 10.74
C ALA A 385 1.02 -3.66 9.73
N MET A 386 1.91 -2.73 10.05
CA MET A 386 2.40 -1.68 9.17
C MET A 386 3.89 -1.41 9.42
N GLY A 387 4.65 -1.22 8.34
CA GLY A 387 6.07 -0.85 8.38
C GLY A 387 6.36 0.51 7.72
N PRO A 388 5.84 1.66 8.25
CA PRO A 388 6.13 2.97 7.66
C PRO A 388 7.58 3.39 7.85
N SER A 389 8.09 4.17 6.89
CA SER A 389 9.42 4.78 6.95
C SER A 389 9.37 6.27 6.63
N TRP A 390 10.32 7.03 7.17
CA TRP A 390 10.56 8.42 6.81
C TRP A 390 11.83 8.56 5.99
N THR A 391 11.74 9.31 4.90
CA THR A 391 12.83 9.46 3.93
C THR A 391 13.30 10.91 3.80
N ASP A 392 14.55 11.08 3.42
CA ASP A 392 15.08 12.34 2.88
C ASP A 392 14.74 12.41 1.39
N PRO A 393 13.79 13.25 0.95
CA PRO A 393 13.33 13.28 -0.44
C PRO A 393 14.39 13.76 -1.44
N ARG A 394 15.55 14.28 -0.96
CA ARG A 394 16.68 14.66 -1.81
C ARG A 394 17.45 13.46 -2.35
N SER A 395 17.35 12.30 -1.69
CA SER A 395 18.17 11.12 -1.97
C SER A 395 17.47 9.78 -1.87
N GLY A 396 16.25 9.75 -1.31
CA GLY A 396 15.57 8.52 -0.92
C GLY A 396 16.19 7.83 0.33
N GLU A 397 17.07 8.51 1.09
CA GLU A 397 17.64 7.93 2.31
C GLU A 397 16.56 7.71 3.37
N ILE A 398 16.37 6.47 3.80
CA ILE A 398 15.49 6.15 4.92
C ILE A 398 16.16 6.60 6.23
N ILE A 399 15.46 7.44 6.98
CA ILE A 399 15.95 8.03 8.24
C ILE A 399 15.45 7.26 9.45
N ASN A 400 14.19 6.80 9.36
CA ASN A 400 13.55 6.02 10.42
C ASN A 400 12.57 5.03 9.76
N GLY A 401 12.51 3.80 10.28
CA GLY A 401 11.47 2.82 9.98
C GLY A 401 10.84 2.35 11.29
N SER A 402 9.53 2.33 11.36
CA SER A 402 8.82 1.81 12.53
C SER A 402 7.79 0.79 12.09
N VAL A 403 7.69 -0.32 12.81
CA VAL A 403 6.73 -1.38 12.54
C VAL A 403 5.70 -1.43 13.65
N TYR A 404 4.43 -1.53 13.32
CA TYR A 404 3.32 -1.61 14.26
C TYR A 404 2.54 -2.90 14.05
N PHE A 405 2.42 -3.69 15.12
CA PHE A 405 1.59 -4.89 15.16
C PHE A 405 0.31 -4.58 15.93
N TYR A 406 -0.82 -4.73 15.28
CA TYR A 406 -2.13 -4.60 15.90
C TYR A 406 -2.61 -5.98 16.39
N HIS A 407 -3.35 -6.00 17.50
CA HIS A 407 -3.65 -7.27 18.19
C HIS A 407 -4.32 -8.31 17.30
N ASP A 408 -5.34 -7.91 16.53
CA ASP A 408 -6.12 -8.84 15.72
C ASP A 408 -5.38 -9.36 14.48
N VAL A 409 -4.11 -8.96 14.24
CA VAL A 409 -3.25 -9.65 13.28
C VAL A 409 -3.02 -11.11 13.68
N LEU A 410 -3.05 -11.42 14.98
CA LEU A 410 -2.98 -12.80 15.49
C LEU A 410 -4.15 -13.63 15.00
N LYS A 411 -5.36 -13.06 15.08
CA LYS A 411 -6.58 -13.67 14.56
C LYS A 411 -6.47 -13.91 13.05
N LEU A 412 -5.94 -12.96 12.30
CA LEU A 412 -5.74 -13.08 10.86
C LEU A 412 -4.78 -14.22 10.51
N LEU A 413 -3.61 -14.26 11.15
CA LEU A 413 -2.62 -15.32 10.96
C LEU A 413 -3.19 -16.71 11.32
N HIS A 414 -3.94 -16.77 12.42
CA HIS A 414 -4.63 -17.97 12.86
C HIS A 414 -5.66 -18.46 11.81
N ASN A 415 -6.57 -17.56 11.37
CA ASN A 415 -7.63 -17.92 10.45
C ASN A 415 -7.06 -18.41 9.11
N TRP A 416 -6.05 -17.73 8.58
CA TRP A 416 -5.36 -18.19 7.36
C TRP A 416 -4.71 -19.56 7.55
N SER A 417 -3.99 -19.78 8.66
CA SER A 417 -3.38 -21.07 8.97
C SER A 417 -4.43 -22.17 9.03
N PHE A 418 -5.53 -21.94 9.75
CA PHE A 418 -6.64 -22.91 9.84
C PHE A 418 -7.19 -23.25 8.45
N ILE A 419 -7.59 -22.22 7.65
CA ILE A 419 -8.29 -22.45 6.38
C ILE A 419 -7.36 -23.01 5.30
N GLN A 420 -6.08 -22.66 5.30
CA GLN A 420 -5.17 -23.08 4.24
C GLN A 420 -4.41 -24.36 4.56
N THR A 421 -4.31 -24.77 5.84
CA THR A 421 -3.47 -25.91 6.20
C THR A 421 -4.17 -27.01 7.00
N SER A 422 -5.30 -26.78 7.65
CA SER A 422 -5.91 -27.75 8.59
C SER A 422 -6.35 -29.07 7.93
N ALA A 423 -6.54 -29.11 6.61
CA ALA A 423 -6.77 -30.36 5.89
C ALA A 423 -5.56 -31.30 5.97
N VAL A 424 -4.34 -30.75 6.02
CA VAL A 424 -3.05 -31.46 6.02
C VAL A 424 -2.43 -31.50 7.41
N GLU A 425 -2.52 -30.40 8.18
CA GLU A 425 -1.86 -30.19 9.46
C GLU A 425 -2.86 -30.20 10.63
N PRO A 426 -2.94 -31.29 11.40
CA PRO A 426 -3.86 -31.38 12.55
C PRO A 426 -3.59 -30.32 13.64
N ALA A 427 -2.36 -29.84 13.77
CA ALA A 427 -2.01 -28.83 14.77
C ALA A 427 -2.67 -27.46 14.48
N SER A 428 -3.04 -27.19 13.22
CA SER A 428 -3.76 -25.96 12.82
C SER A 428 -5.25 -25.96 13.17
N ARG A 429 -5.82 -27.08 13.68
CA ARG A 429 -7.25 -27.24 14.00
C ARG A 429 -7.63 -26.71 15.39
N ARG A 430 -6.85 -25.81 15.98
CA ARG A 430 -7.07 -25.27 17.32
C ARG A 430 -7.58 -23.84 17.25
N GLU A 431 -8.47 -23.48 18.15
CA GLU A 431 -8.93 -22.09 18.32
C GLU A 431 -7.84 -21.17 18.86
N VAL A 432 -6.93 -21.68 19.67
CA VAL A 432 -5.83 -20.92 20.27
C VAL A 432 -4.50 -21.63 20.01
N TYR A 433 -3.57 -20.94 19.40
CA TYR A 433 -2.23 -21.42 19.11
C TYR A 433 -1.30 -21.24 20.30
N THR A 434 -0.41 -22.21 20.51
CA THR A 434 0.71 -22.06 21.47
C THR A 434 1.74 -21.06 20.93
N ALA A 435 2.67 -20.63 21.77
CA ALA A 435 3.77 -19.75 21.36
C ALA A 435 4.62 -20.38 20.25
N GLU A 436 4.84 -21.71 20.29
CA GLU A 436 5.59 -22.43 19.26
C GLU A 436 4.87 -22.49 17.93
N GLN A 437 3.53 -22.42 17.93
CA GLN A 437 2.74 -22.35 16.71
C GLN A 437 2.63 -20.93 16.17
N MET A 438 2.36 -19.95 17.04
CA MET A 438 2.20 -18.54 16.65
C MET A 438 3.54 -17.87 16.33
N GLY A 439 4.63 -18.26 16.99
CA GLY A 439 5.95 -17.64 16.84
C GLY A 439 6.47 -17.60 15.39
N PRO A 440 6.50 -18.72 14.65
CA PRO A 440 6.89 -18.73 13.23
C PRO A 440 6.01 -17.83 12.34
N LEU A 441 4.73 -17.68 12.66
CA LEU A 441 3.79 -16.83 11.92
C LEU A 441 4.09 -15.34 12.18
N LEU A 442 4.39 -14.99 13.43
CA LEU A 442 4.85 -13.65 13.80
C LEU A 442 6.22 -13.33 13.19
N ARG A 443 7.14 -14.30 13.16
CA ARG A 443 8.44 -14.14 12.49
C ARG A 443 8.26 -13.78 11.01
N TYR A 444 7.42 -14.52 10.27
CA TYR A 444 7.09 -14.20 8.89
C TYR A 444 6.59 -12.76 8.75
N LEU A 445 5.63 -12.36 9.60
CA LEU A 445 5.06 -11.02 9.54
C LEU A 445 6.15 -9.95 9.77
N VAL A 446 7.04 -10.16 10.77
CA VAL A 446 8.17 -9.24 11.00
C VAL A 446 9.10 -9.18 9.80
N VAL A 447 9.48 -10.32 9.23
CA VAL A 447 10.36 -10.34 8.04
C VAL A 447 9.76 -9.51 6.92
N HIS A 448 8.44 -9.67 6.66
CA HIS A 448 7.71 -8.93 5.63
C HIS A 448 7.69 -7.42 5.91
N GLU A 449 7.28 -7.00 7.11
CA GLU A 449 7.19 -5.57 7.47
C GLU A 449 8.57 -4.89 7.51
N ILE A 450 9.61 -5.59 7.96
CA ILE A 450 10.98 -5.09 7.88
C ILE A 450 11.41 -4.92 6.42
N GLY A 451 11.01 -5.82 5.50
CA GLY A 451 11.24 -5.66 4.07
C GLY A 451 10.74 -4.33 3.54
N HIS A 452 9.54 -3.91 3.95
CA HIS A 452 9.01 -2.58 3.62
C HIS A 452 9.87 -1.45 4.17
N THR A 453 10.32 -1.56 5.39
CA THR A 453 11.21 -0.56 5.99
C THR A 453 12.64 -0.59 5.43
N LEU A 454 12.99 -1.60 4.64
CA LEU A 454 14.19 -1.63 3.79
C LEU A 454 13.95 -1.05 2.39
N GLY A 455 12.77 -0.53 2.13
CA GLY A 455 12.38 0.10 0.87
C GLY A 455 11.71 -0.83 -0.14
N LEU A 456 11.51 -2.12 0.18
CA LEU A 456 10.94 -3.09 -0.76
C LEU A 456 9.42 -2.95 -0.86
N MET A 457 8.90 -2.99 -2.07
CA MET A 457 7.47 -3.10 -2.39
C MET A 457 7.03 -4.56 -2.45
N HIS A 458 5.72 -4.81 -2.41
CA HIS A 458 5.18 -6.14 -2.66
C HIS A 458 5.62 -6.69 -4.01
N ASN A 459 5.95 -7.98 -4.07
CA ASN A 459 6.20 -8.70 -5.31
C ASN A 459 5.19 -9.83 -5.49
N MET A 460 3.96 -9.49 -5.87
CA MET A 460 2.85 -10.45 -6.04
C MET A 460 3.05 -11.44 -7.19
N ARG A 461 4.06 -11.21 -8.04
CA ARG A 461 4.41 -12.11 -9.15
C ARG A 461 5.35 -13.23 -8.72
N SER A 462 5.98 -13.12 -7.57
CA SER A 462 7.04 -14.02 -7.16
C SER A 462 6.56 -15.47 -7.05
N SER A 463 5.36 -15.71 -6.50
CA SER A 463 4.79 -17.05 -6.38
C SER A 463 4.56 -17.77 -7.71
N TYR A 464 4.40 -17.02 -8.81
CA TYR A 464 4.25 -17.60 -10.15
C TYR A 464 5.50 -18.31 -10.66
N ALA A 465 6.67 -18.06 -10.05
CA ALA A 465 7.93 -18.68 -10.47
C ALA A 465 8.00 -20.19 -10.23
N TYR A 466 7.20 -20.73 -9.31
CA TYR A 466 7.29 -22.14 -8.95
C TYR A 466 6.19 -22.98 -9.60
N PRO A 467 6.52 -24.15 -10.18
CA PRO A 467 5.50 -25.07 -10.67
C PRO A 467 4.59 -25.55 -9.55
N VAL A 468 3.27 -25.54 -9.76
CA VAL A 468 2.27 -25.96 -8.76
C VAL A 468 2.57 -27.34 -8.17
N ASP A 469 3.02 -28.30 -9.00
CA ASP A 469 3.34 -29.65 -8.53
C ASP A 469 4.56 -29.68 -7.61
N SER A 470 5.48 -28.75 -7.77
CA SER A 470 6.67 -28.65 -6.93
C SER A 470 6.31 -28.25 -5.49
N LEU A 471 5.22 -27.48 -5.30
CA LEU A 471 4.71 -27.10 -3.99
C LEU A 471 4.13 -28.29 -3.19
N ARG A 472 3.93 -29.43 -3.84
CA ARG A 472 3.52 -30.71 -3.23
C ARG A 472 4.71 -31.63 -2.93
N SER A 473 5.93 -31.18 -3.23
CA SER A 473 7.15 -31.91 -2.96
C SER A 473 7.81 -31.44 -1.67
N LYS A 474 7.96 -32.34 -0.70
CA LYS A 474 8.69 -32.06 0.55
C LYS A 474 10.10 -31.52 0.27
N THR A 475 10.87 -32.17 -0.59
CA THR A 475 12.26 -31.79 -0.90
C THR A 475 12.31 -30.38 -1.48
N PHE A 476 11.41 -30.06 -2.41
CA PHE A 476 11.36 -28.74 -3.02
C PHE A 476 11.00 -27.66 -2.00
N THR A 477 9.93 -27.88 -1.23
CA THR A 477 9.44 -26.86 -0.29
C THR A 477 10.37 -26.67 0.91
N ASP A 478 11.08 -27.71 1.35
CA ASP A 478 12.10 -27.58 2.39
C ASP A 478 13.30 -26.73 1.90
N GLU A 479 13.65 -26.79 0.61
CA GLU A 479 14.75 -26.03 0.02
C GLU A 479 14.35 -24.60 -0.37
N TYR A 480 13.22 -24.42 -1.05
CA TYR A 480 12.83 -23.17 -1.68
C TYR A 480 11.65 -22.45 -0.99
N GLY A 481 10.91 -23.10 -0.10
CA GLY A 481 9.67 -22.56 0.45
C GLY A 481 8.54 -22.58 -0.58
N THR A 482 7.67 -21.56 -0.53
CA THR A 482 6.47 -21.47 -1.39
C THR A 482 6.57 -20.37 -2.46
N THR A 483 7.53 -19.46 -2.35
CA THR A 483 7.75 -18.32 -3.27
C THR A 483 9.19 -17.82 -3.15
N PRO A 484 9.78 -17.25 -4.22
CA PRO A 484 11.10 -16.62 -4.18
C PRO A 484 11.19 -15.33 -3.34
N SER A 485 10.09 -14.77 -2.84
CA SER A 485 10.10 -13.51 -2.08
C SER A 485 9.17 -13.54 -0.89
N VAL A 486 9.66 -13.05 0.25
CA VAL A 486 8.83 -12.80 1.44
C VAL A 486 7.88 -11.62 1.23
N MET A 487 8.15 -10.77 0.24
CA MET A 487 7.30 -9.63 -0.12
C MET A 487 6.08 -10.03 -0.96
N ASP A 488 5.91 -11.31 -1.25
CA ASP A 488 4.71 -11.89 -1.85
C ASP A 488 3.68 -12.26 -0.77
N TYR A 489 2.41 -12.02 -1.02
CA TYR A 489 1.33 -12.47 -0.15
C TYR A 489 0.93 -13.92 -0.42
N ALA A 490 1.89 -14.80 -0.68
CA ALA A 490 1.63 -16.22 -0.94
C ALA A 490 0.99 -16.97 0.24
N ARG A 491 1.04 -16.42 1.44
CA ARG A 491 0.46 -16.96 2.69
C ARG A 491 0.98 -18.37 3.01
N TYR A 492 0.07 -19.37 3.17
CA TYR A 492 0.42 -20.74 3.53
C TYR A 492 0.33 -21.66 2.32
N ASN A 493 0.99 -22.82 2.40
CA ASN A 493 0.96 -23.79 1.30
C ASN A 493 -0.39 -24.55 1.23
N TYR A 494 -1.40 -23.93 0.66
CA TYR A 494 -2.72 -24.54 0.45
C TYR A 494 -2.76 -25.55 -0.70
N VAL A 495 -1.69 -25.69 -1.48
CA VAL A 495 -1.58 -26.65 -2.58
C VAL A 495 -1.26 -28.04 -2.08
N ALA A 496 -0.55 -28.16 -0.94
CA ALA A 496 -0.24 -29.43 -0.31
C ALA A 496 -1.51 -30.22 -0.01
N GLN A 497 -1.46 -31.54 -0.25
CA GLN A 497 -2.60 -32.46 -0.07
C GLN A 497 -2.32 -33.49 1.05
N PRO A 498 -3.34 -34.02 1.71
CA PRO A 498 -3.14 -35.15 2.62
C PRO A 498 -2.39 -36.31 1.94
N GLY A 499 -1.30 -36.72 2.56
CA GLY A 499 -0.46 -37.81 2.06
C GLY A 499 0.76 -37.37 1.23
N ASP A 500 0.92 -36.10 0.89
CA ASP A 500 2.11 -35.60 0.17
C ASP A 500 3.39 -35.62 1.02
N GLY A 501 3.25 -35.60 2.35
CA GLY A 501 4.37 -35.58 3.29
C GLY A 501 5.10 -34.23 3.32
N VAL A 502 4.52 -33.17 2.78
CA VAL A 502 5.04 -31.81 2.86
C VAL A 502 5.06 -31.33 4.30
N THR A 503 6.19 -30.84 4.74
CA THR A 503 6.41 -30.30 6.10
C THR A 503 6.46 -28.80 6.13
N TRP A 504 6.76 -28.13 5.01
CA TRP A 504 6.73 -26.67 4.90
C TRP A 504 5.31 -26.19 4.52
N LEU A 505 4.50 -25.99 5.54
CA LEU A 505 3.14 -25.44 5.44
C LEU A 505 3.08 -23.98 5.96
N LEU A 506 4.24 -23.45 6.38
CA LEU A 506 4.40 -22.10 6.91
C LEU A 506 4.33 -21.04 5.79
N PRO A 507 4.11 -19.77 6.15
CA PRO A 507 4.22 -18.66 5.22
C PRO A 507 5.61 -18.53 4.58
N PRO A 508 5.77 -17.64 3.58
CA PRO A 508 7.04 -17.39 2.91
C PRO A 508 8.20 -17.05 3.88
N ARG A 509 9.41 -17.33 3.45
CA ARG A 509 10.66 -16.88 4.05
C ARG A 509 11.44 -16.07 3.04
N LEU A 510 12.55 -15.46 3.45
CA LEU A 510 13.48 -14.82 2.52
C LEU A 510 13.87 -15.77 1.40
N GLY A 511 13.68 -15.35 0.17
CA GLY A 511 13.93 -16.10 -1.03
C GLY A 511 14.92 -15.41 -1.97
N VAL A 512 15.10 -16.02 -3.12
CA VAL A 512 16.08 -15.59 -4.14
C VAL A 512 15.88 -14.15 -4.56
N TYR A 513 14.62 -13.74 -4.76
CA TYR A 513 14.32 -12.37 -5.15
C TYR A 513 14.71 -11.35 -4.08
N ASP A 514 14.50 -11.66 -2.80
CA ASP A 514 14.80 -10.74 -1.70
C ASP A 514 16.32 -10.46 -1.61
N TYR A 515 17.15 -11.49 -1.73
CA TYR A 515 18.61 -11.34 -1.79
C TYR A 515 19.03 -10.51 -3.00
N TYR A 516 18.42 -10.75 -4.14
CA TYR A 516 18.68 -10.01 -5.37
C TYR A 516 18.27 -8.54 -5.24
N ALA A 517 17.07 -8.26 -4.73
CA ALA A 517 16.57 -6.90 -4.55
C ALA A 517 17.47 -6.10 -3.59
N ILE A 518 17.87 -6.68 -2.44
CA ILE A 518 18.84 -6.05 -1.53
C ILE A 518 20.20 -5.84 -2.24
N SER A 519 20.67 -6.80 -3.01
CA SER A 519 21.93 -6.64 -3.75
C SER A 519 21.84 -5.49 -4.75
N TRP A 520 20.78 -5.42 -5.53
CA TRP A 520 20.56 -4.37 -6.51
C TRP A 520 20.40 -2.99 -5.85
N GLY A 521 19.65 -2.88 -4.75
CA GLY A 521 19.39 -1.62 -4.08
C GLY A 521 20.55 -1.10 -3.23
N TYR A 522 21.32 -1.98 -2.58
CA TYR A 522 22.25 -1.61 -1.52
C TYR A 522 23.72 -1.78 -1.85
N LYS A 523 24.10 -2.69 -2.78
CA LYS A 523 25.52 -2.91 -3.09
C LYS A 523 26.14 -1.64 -3.66
N PRO A 524 27.21 -1.09 -3.03
CA PRO A 524 27.88 0.11 -3.51
C PRO A 524 28.53 -0.08 -4.88
N ILE A 525 28.45 0.95 -5.73
CA ILE A 525 29.14 1.01 -7.03
C ILE A 525 30.10 2.21 -6.95
N TYR A 526 31.36 1.94 -6.64
CA TYR A 526 32.37 2.99 -6.36
C TYR A 526 32.88 3.68 -7.63
N GLU A 527 32.79 3.03 -8.78
CA GLU A 527 33.22 3.55 -10.07
C GLU A 527 32.28 4.62 -10.62
N ALA A 528 31.05 4.67 -10.13
CA ALA A 528 30.05 5.64 -10.51
C ALA A 528 30.20 6.92 -9.70
N ALA A 529 30.21 8.06 -10.34
CA ALA A 529 30.23 9.38 -9.70
C ALA A 529 28.81 9.92 -9.47
N THR A 530 27.90 9.65 -10.40
CA THR A 530 26.52 10.11 -10.40
C THR A 530 25.53 8.93 -10.39
N PRO A 531 24.24 9.15 -10.07
CA PRO A 531 23.22 8.11 -10.20
C PRO A 531 23.07 7.57 -11.63
N GLU A 532 23.30 8.40 -12.64
CA GLU A 532 23.25 8.04 -14.05
C GLU A 532 24.39 7.09 -14.43
N ASP A 533 25.56 7.25 -13.83
CA ASP A 533 26.71 6.37 -14.06
C ASP A 533 26.48 4.96 -13.49
N GLU A 534 25.58 4.77 -12.51
CA GLU A 534 25.19 3.47 -11.99
C GLU A 534 24.29 2.67 -12.96
N LYS A 535 23.50 3.35 -13.81
CA LYS A 535 22.52 2.72 -14.70
C LYS A 535 23.09 1.56 -15.56
N PRO A 536 24.23 1.69 -16.24
CA PRO A 536 24.77 0.60 -17.05
C PRO A 536 25.04 -0.67 -16.23
N VAL A 537 25.63 -0.50 -15.04
CA VAL A 537 25.96 -1.64 -14.13
C VAL A 537 24.67 -2.28 -13.59
N LEU A 538 23.74 -1.47 -13.11
CA LEU A 538 22.45 -1.94 -12.59
C LEU A 538 21.63 -2.66 -13.67
N ASN A 539 21.68 -2.17 -14.91
CA ASN A 539 20.99 -2.81 -16.02
C ASN A 539 21.62 -4.17 -16.40
N GLU A 540 22.94 -4.30 -16.35
CA GLU A 540 23.59 -5.60 -16.56
C GLU A 540 23.23 -6.61 -15.45
N TRP A 541 23.09 -6.18 -14.20
CA TRP A 541 22.59 -7.05 -13.13
C TRP A 541 21.17 -7.54 -13.39
N ILE A 542 20.27 -6.68 -13.92
CA ILE A 542 18.91 -7.10 -14.30
C ILE A 542 18.96 -8.06 -15.49
N LYS A 543 19.73 -7.76 -16.53
CA LYS A 543 19.84 -8.60 -17.72
C LYS A 543 20.31 -10.01 -17.40
N ALA A 544 21.21 -10.17 -16.42
CA ALA A 544 21.72 -11.48 -16.01
C ALA A 544 20.61 -12.43 -15.51
N HIS A 545 19.45 -11.90 -15.14
CA HIS A 545 18.34 -12.64 -14.53
C HIS A 545 17.00 -12.46 -15.29
N THR A 546 17.00 -11.81 -16.45
CA THR A 546 15.78 -11.47 -17.18
C THR A 546 14.94 -12.69 -17.60
N ASP A 547 15.58 -13.83 -17.83
CA ASP A 547 14.89 -15.04 -18.30
C ASP A 547 14.59 -16.05 -17.17
N ASP A 548 14.91 -15.71 -15.91
CA ASP A 548 14.64 -16.56 -14.75
C ASP A 548 13.47 -16.01 -13.95
N PRO A 549 12.31 -16.70 -13.89
CA PRO A 549 11.13 -16.26 -13.18
C PRO A 549 11.34 -15.98 -11.68
N MET A 550 12.34 -16.61 -11.06
CA MET A 550 12.65 -16.40 -9.64
C MET A 550 13.11 -14.97 -9.32
N TYR A 551 13.51 -14.19 -10.33
CA TYR A 551 13.99 -12.82 -10.19
C TYR A 551 12.99 -11.78 -10.72
N TRP A 552 11.80 -12.20 -11.18
CA TRP A 552 10.83 -11.27 -11.74
C TRP A 552 10.11 -10.49 -10.64
N TYR A 553 9.81 -9.26 -10.98
CA TYR A 553 8.99 -8.37 -10.18
C TYR A 553 7.62 -8.16 -10.83
N GLY A 554 6.57 -8.10 -10.00
CA GLY A 554 5.23 -7.70 -10.41
C GLY A 554 4.47 -7.13 -9.24
N GLU A 555 4.09 -5.86 -9.39
CA GLU A 555 3.33 -5.09 -8.42
C GLU A 555 1.88 -5.60 -8.35
N GLN A 556 1.23 -5.45 -7.21
CA GLN A 556 -0.20 -5.69 -7.07
C GLN A 556 -0.98 -4.58 -7.78
N GLU A 557 -1.78 -4.94 -8.80
CA GLU A 557 -2.66 -4.02 -9.50
C GLU A 557 -4.10 -4.14 -8.98
N PHE A 558 -4.61 -3.12 -8.28
CA PHE A 558 -5.90 -3.19 -7.59
C PHE A 558 -7.13 -3.18 -8.51
N LEU A 559 -7.27 -2.20 -9.36
CA LEU A 559 -8.53 -1.95 -10.08
C LEU A 559 -8.53 -2.42 -11.54
N SER A 560 -7.38 -2.39 -12.19
CA SER A 560 -7.22 -2.76 -13.60
C SER A 560 -6.39 -4.01 -13.79
N SER A 561 -6.19 -4.78 -12.73
CA SER A 561 -5.34 -5.97 -12.76
C SER A 561 -5.69 -6.89 -13.92
N VAL A 562 -4.78 -6.98 -14.86
CA VAL A 562 -4.88 -7.84 -16.05
C VAL A 562 -3.88 -8.99 -16.01
N ASP A 563 -2.87 -8.93 -15.12
CA ASP A 563 -1.80 -9.92 -15.01
C ASP A 563 -2.21 -11.08 -14.09
N PRO A 564 -2.47 -12.28 -14.64
CA PRO A 564 -2.80 -13.44 -13.82
C PRO A 564 -1.60 -14.01 -13.04
N ALA A 565 -0.37 -13.55 -13.32
CA ALA A 565 0.81 -13.95 -12.59
C ALA A 565 1.06 -13.12 -11.31
N ALA A 566 0.47 -11.91 -11.21
CA ALA A 566 0.66 -11.01 -10.07
C ALA A 566 -0.63 -10.89 -9.25
N GLN A 567 -0.88 -11.86 -8.38
CA GLN A 567 -2.11 -11.96 -7.61
C GLN A 567 -1.83 -12.19 -6.11
N THR A 568 -2.56 -11.47 -5.26
CA THR A 568 -2.55 -11.70 -3.81
C THR A 568 -2.97 -13.14 -3.48
N GLU A 569 -2.19 -13.82 -2.66
CA GLU A 569 -2.43 -15.18 -2.15
C GLU A 569 -2.50 -16.29 -3.21
N SER A 570 -2.01 -16.03 -4.44
CA SER A 570 -1.84 -17.09 -5.43
C SER A 570 -0.59 -17.92 -5.14
N LEU A 571 -0.59 -19.16 -5.57
CA LEU A 571 0.56 -20.07 -5.52
C LEU A 571 0.75 -20.78 -6.85
N GLY A 572 2.00 -20.78 -7.30
CA GLY A 572 2.42 -21.54 -8.47
C GLY A 572 2.04 -20.93 -9.82
N ASP A 573 2.53 -21.54 -10.88
CA ASP A 573 2.45 -21.10 -12.27
C ASP A 573 1.07 -21.36 -12.93
N ASP A 574 0.17 -22.04 -12.25
CA ASP A 574 -1.16 -22.42 -12.76
C ASP A 574 -2.25 -22.25 -11.70
N ALA A 575 -2.95 -21.12 -11.74
CA ALA A 575 -4.01 -20.82 -10.77
C ALA A 575 -5.22 -21.76 -10.89
N VAL A 576 -5.51 -22.36 -12.04
CA VAL A 576 -6.59 -23.37 -12.20
C VAL A 576 -6.23 -24.61 -11.37
N LYS A 577 -5.03 -25.11 -11.55
CA LYS A 577 -4.53 -26.30 -10.85
C LYS A 577 -4.36 -26.06 -9.33
N ALA A 578 -3.77 -24.93 -8.96
CA ALA A 578 -3.59 -24.55 -7.57
C ALA A 578 -4.95 -24.40 -6.85
N SER A 579 -5.92 -23.73 -7.48
CA SER A 579 -7.28 -23.57 -6.94
C SER A 579 -8.00 -24.91 -6.82
N GLU A 580 -7.83 -25.84 -7.75
CA GLU A 580 -8.38 -27.19 -7.65
C GLU A 580 -7.88 -27.91 -6.39
N TYR A 581 -6.58 -27.84 -6.10
CA TYR A 581 -6.00 -28.41 -4.88
C TYR A 581 -6.52 -27.69 -3.62
N GLY A 582 -6.54 -26.36 -3.61
CA GLY A 582 -7.09 -25.59 -2.50
C GLY A 582 -8.56 -25.93 -2.22
N MET A 583 -9.41 -26.05 -3.26
CA MET A 583 -10.81 -26.42 -3.10
C MET A 583 -11.01 -27.85 -2.59
N ARG A 584 -10.13 -28.78 -2.92
CA ARG A 584 -10.15 -30.13 -2.32
C ARG A 584 -9.92 -30.05 -0.80
N ASN A 585 -8.95 -29.24 -0.38
CA ASN A 585 -8.68 -29.01 1.03
C ASN A 585 -9.88 -28.33 1.72
N LEU A 586 -10.50 -27.32 1.10
CA LEU A 586 -11.70 -26.66 1.66
C LEU A 586 -12.87 -27.64 1.83
N LYS A 587 -13.08 -28.58 0.90
CA LYS A 587 -14.11 -29.63 1.04
C LYS A 587 -13.84 -30.53 2.24
N ILE A 588 -12.57 -30.86 2.52
CA ILE A 588 -12.19 -31.63 3.72
C ILE A 588 -12.47 -30.79 4.97
N ILE A 589 -12.06 -29.54 5.01
CA ILE A 589 -12.28 -28.64 6.13
C ILE A 589 -13.78 -28.50 6.40
N MET A 590 -14.57 -28.24 5.37
CA MET A 590 -16.01 -28.06 5.48
C MET A 590 -16.71 -29.30 6.06
N SER A 591 -16.28 -30.50 5.64
CA SER A 591 -16.85 -31.75 6.13
C SER A 591 -16.56 -32.07 7.62
N HIS A 592 -15.55 -31.39 8.19
CA HIS A 592 -15.15 -31.54 9.59
C HIS A 592 -15.28 -30.23 10.39
N LEU A 593 -15.85 -29.18 9.80
CA LEU A 593 -15.84 -27.86 10.39
C LEU A 593 -16.46 -27.82 11.79
N ASP A 594 -17.63 -28.46 11.94
CA ASP A 594 -18.30 -28.55 13.24
C ASP A 594 -17.46 -29.31 14.29
N GLU A 595 -16.83 -30.42 13.88
CA GLU A 595 -15.97 -31.23 14.77
C GLU A 595 -14.72 -30.45 15.20
N TRP A 596 -14.03 -29.78 14.25
CA TRP A 596 -12.75 -29.12 14.54
C TRP A 596 -12.92 -27.79 15.28
N THR A 597 -14.12 -27.18 15.20
CA THR A 597 -14.42 -25.93 15.90
C THR A 597 -15.28 -26.15 17.17
N ALA A 598 -15.67 -27.39 17.46
CA ALA A 598 -16.50 -27.70 18.60
C ALA A 598 -15.78 -27.46 19.93
N LYS A 599 -16.47 -26.79 20.86
CA LYS A 599 -16.01 -26.58 22.23
C LYS A 599 -17.19 -26.76 23.18
N ASP A 600 -17.08 -27.74 24.06
CA ASP A 600 -18.17 -28.13 24.95
C ASP A 600 -18.64 -26.92 25.80
N GLY A 601 -19.95 -26.69 25.80
CA GLY A 601 -20.58 -25.59 26.53
C GLY A 601 -20.52 -24.23 25.85
N GLU A 602 -19.82 -24.10 24.74
CA GLU A 602 -19.74 -22.85 23.98
C GLU A 602 -20.80 -22.77 22.85
N ASN A 603 -21.08 -21.55 22.36
CA ASN A 603 -21.98 -21.37 21.22
C ASN A 603 -21.22 -21.55 19.89
N TYR A 604 -21.95 -21.55 18.77
CA TYR A 604 -21.39 -21.77 17.43
C TYR A 604 -20.74 -20.53 16.78
N LYS A 605 -20.35 -19.51 17.56
CA LYS A 605 -19.76 -18.28 17.00
C LYS A 605 -18.46 -18.55 16.24
N TYR A 606 -17.58 -19.36 16.81
CA TYR A 606 -16.32 -19.73 16.17
C TYR A 606 -16.53 -20.59 14.92
N THR A 607 -17.46 -21.55 14.96
CA THR A 607 -17.86 -22.34 13.79
C THR A 607 -18.40 -21.46 12.67
N HIS A 608 -19.26 -20.49 13.01
CA HIS A 608 -19.81 -19.52 12.04
C HIS A 608 -18.72 -18.64 11.44
N GLU A 609 -17.78 -18.17 12.25
CA GLU A 609 -16.63 -17.40 11.77
C GLU A 609 -15.80 -18.22 10.77
N MET A 610 -15.42 -19.44 11.11
CA MET A 610 -14.64 -20.31 10.22
C MET A 610 -15.41 -20.71 8.96
N TYR A 611 -16.73 -20.86 9.01
CA TYR A 611 -17.57 -21.01 7.82
C TYR A 611 -17.46 -19.78 6.89
N GLY A 612 -17.50 -18.58 7.45
CA GLY A 612 -17.25 -17.35 6.69
C GLY A 612 -15.88 -17.34 6.02
N GLU A 613 -14.83 -17.79 6.73
CA GLU A 613 -13.47 -17.89 6.16
C GLU A 613 -13.38 -18.92 5.03
N VAL A 614 -14.09 -20.07 5.12
CA VAL A 614 -14.20 -21.04 4.00
C VAL A 614 -14.79 -20.37 2.75
N LEU A 615 -15.88 -19.60 2.90
CA LEU A 615 -16.52 -18.90 1.79
C LEU A 615 -15.59 -17.84 1.17
N LYS A 616 -14.87 -17.07 1.99
CA LYS A 616 -13.89 -16.08 1.54
C LYS A 616 -12.76 -16.75 0.74
N GLN A 617 -12.21 -17.84 1.27
CA GLN A 617 -11.12 -18.55 0.59
C GLN A 617 -11.57 -19.22 -0.71
N PHE A 618 -12.79 -19.74 -0.76
CA PHE A 618 -13.41 -20.22 -2.00
C PHE A 618 -13.48 -19.10 -3.05
N ASN A 619 -14.01 -17.93 -2.66
CA ASN A 619 -14.11 -16.77 -3.54
C ASN A 619 -12.73 -16.33 -4.06
N ARG A 620 -11.69 -16.38 -3.22
CA ARG A 620 -10.32 -16.06 -3.60
C ARG A 620 -9.79 -16.98 -4.68
N TYR A 621 -9.96 -18.31 -4.52
CA TYR A 621 -9.57 -19.26 -5.56
C TYR A 621 -10.33 -19.05 -6.87
N MET A 622 -11.62 -18.74 -6.80
CA MET A 622 -12.40 -18.38 -7.99
C MET A 622 -11.86 -17.09 -8.64
N GLY A 623 -11.49 -16.10 -7.85
CA GLY A 623 -10.89 -14.84 -8.29
C GLY A 623 -9.56 -15.04 -9.03
N HIS A 624 -8.68 -15.90 -8.50
CA HIS A 624 -7.40 -16.24 -9.14
C HIS A 624 -7.61 -16.81 -10.56
N VAL A 625 -8.56 -17.72 -10.72
CA VAL A 625 -8.86 -18.32 -12.01
C VAL A 625 -9.52 -17.32 -12.96
N MET A 626 -10.42 -16.45 -12.44
CA MET A 626 -11.11 -15.43 -13.24
C MET A 626 -10.14 -14.48 -13.95
N LYS A 627 -8.94 -14.23 -13.38
CA LYS A 627 -7.90 -13.38 -13.98
C LYS A 627 -7.34 -13.91 -15.31
N TYR A 628 -7.45 -15.19 -15.57
CA TYR A 628 -7.07 -15.72 -16.89
C TYR A 628 -8.03 -15.30 -18.01
N ILE A 629 -9.31 -15.04 -17.69
CA ILE A 629 -10.32 -14.66 -18.70
C ILE A 629 -10.10 -13.20 -19.10
N GLY A 630 -9.65 -12.99 -20.34
CA GLY A 630 -9.26 -11.68 -20.83
C GLY A 630 -7.95 -11.14 -20.19
N GLY A 631 -7.15 -12.02 -19.56
CA GLY A 631 -5.90 -11.70 -18.92
C GLY A 631 -4.73 -11.45 -19.89
N ASN A 632 -3.74 -10.69 -19.44
CA ASN A 632 -2.48 -10.45 -20.12
C ASN A 632 -1.35 -10.47 -19.09
N PHE A 633 -0.32 -11.24 -19.34
CA PHE A 633 0.91 -11.20 -18.55
C PHE A 633 1.65 -9.89 -18.85
N LEU A 634 2.06 -9.19 -17.80
CA LEU A 634 2.82 -7.94 -17.91
C LEU A 634 4.30 -8.27 -17.91
N LEU A 635 4.97 -7.98 -19.03
CA LEU A 635 6.42 -8.11 -19.15
C LEU A 635 6.99 -6.70 -19.20
N TYR A 636 7.95 -6.38 -18.37
CA TYR A 636 8.56 -5.05 -18.30
C TYR A 636 9.74 -4.91 -19.29
N PRO A 637 9.49 -4.77 -20.61
CA PRO A 637 10.51 -4.73 -21.62
C PRO A 637 11.33 -3.44 -21.55
N VAL A 638 12.58 -3.54 -21.99
CA VAL A 638 13.42 -2.39 -22.28
C VAL A 638 13.77 -2.38 -23.77
N HIS A 639 14.09 -1.20 -24.29
CA HIS A 639 14.49 -1.08 -25.70
C HIS A 639 15.70 -1.99 -26.00
N GLY A 640 15.55 -2.86 -27.00
CA GLY A 640 16.60 -3.79 -27.43
C GLY A 640 16.56 -5.19 -26.81
N ASP A 641 15.63 -5.50 -25.90
CA ASP A 641 15.49 -6.88 -25.35
C ASP A 641 14.60 -7.80 -26.20
N GLY A 642 13.91 -7.24 -27.20
CA GLY A 642 13.05 -7.99 -28.11
C GLY A 642 11.74 -8.52 -27.50
N LYS A 643 11.42 -8.15 -26.27
CA LYS A 643 10.21 -8.60 -25.55
C LYS A 643 9.01 -7.70 -25.86
N GLN A 644 7.82 -8.27 -25.73
CA GLN A 644 6.55 -7.52 -25.77
C GLN A 644 6.19 -7.04 -24.36
N ALA A 645 5.44 -5.93 -24.25
CA ALA A 645 4.97 -5.45 -22.95
C ALA A 645 3.82 -6.31 -22.39
N PHE A 646 3.04 -6.93 -23.26
CA PHE A 646 1.88 -7.74 -22.91
C PHE A 646 1.93 -9.07 -23.65
N GLU A 647 1.72 -10.15 -22.92
CA GLU A 647 1.52 -11.48 -23.49
C GLU A 647 0.10 -11.96 -23.16
N PRO A 648 -0.79 -12.08 -24.17
CA PRO A 648 -2.17 -12.50 -23.95
C PRO A 648 -2.23 -13.93 -23.39
N VAL A 649 -3.13 -14.13 -22.40
CA VAL A 649 -3.47 -15.50 -21.98
C VAL A 649 -4.04 -16.26 -23.18
N THR A 650 -3.54 -17.48 -23.42
CA THR A 650 -3.95 -18.28 -24.57
C THR A 650 -5.45 -18.55 -24.55
N ARG A 651 -6.05 -18.68 -25.75
CA ARG A 651 -7.47 -19.00 -25.91
C ARG A 651 -7.86 -20.27 -25.15
N GLU A 652 -7.04 -21.30 -25.20
CA GLU A 652 -7.24 -22.58 -24.54
C GLU A 652 -7.27 -22.41 -23.01
N LYS A 653 -6.35 -21.62 -22.43
CA LYS A 653 -6.29 -21.36 -20.98
C LYS A 653 -7.49 -20.52 -20.52
N GLN A 654 -7.94 -19.57 -21.32
CA GLN A 654 -9.16 -18.81 -21.03
C GLN A 654 -10.41 -19.68 -21.01
N LYS A 655 -10.53 -20.65 -21.93
CA LYS A 655 -11.63 -21.64 -21.96
C LYS A 655 -11.59 -22.58 -20.77
N GLU A 656 -10.40 -23.07 -20.42
CA GLU A 656 -10.20 -23.90 -19.21
C GLU A 656 -10.65 -23.14 -17.95
N ALA A 657 -10.26 -21.87 -17.82
CA ALA A 657 -10.66 -21.01 -16.72
C ALA A 657 -12.17 -20.80 -16.65
N LEU A 658 -12.81 -20.55 -17.81
CA LEU A 658 -14.26 -20.40 -17.90
C LEU A 658 -14.99 -21.67 -17.45
N GLU A 659 -14.57 -22.85 -17.95
CA GLU A 659 -15.15 -24.14 -17.57
C GLU A 659 -14.98 -24.43 -16.08
N PHE A 660 -13.80 -24.13 -15.54
CA PHE A 660 -13.52 -24.26 -14.09
C PHE A 660 -14.48 -23.40 -13.27
N ILE A 661 -14.59 -22.09 -13.56
CA ILE A 661 -15.44 -21.15 -12.81
C ILE A 661 -16.90 -21.62 -12.84
N TYR A 662 -17.43 -21.96 -14.02
CA TYR A 662 -18.79 -22.46 -14.15
C TYR A 662 -19.01 -23.75 -13.35
N THR A 663 -18.10 -24.70 -13.48
CA THR A 663 -18.23 -26.01 -12.80
C THR A 663 -18.22 -25.83 -11.28
N LYS A 664 -17.28 -25.02 -10.73
CA LYS A 664 -17.19 -24.80 -9.29
C LYS A 664 -18.39 -24.01 -8.75
N ALA A 665 -18.88 -23.02 -9.50
CA ALA A 665 -20.11 -22.31 -9.15
C ALA A 665 -21.34 -23.26 -9.15
N ALA A 666 -21.44 -24.20 -10.08
CA ALA A 666 -22.53 -25.15 -10.12
C ALA A 666 -22.47 -26.20 -8.99
N GLU A 667 -21.25 -26.57 -8.54
CA GLU A 667 -21.02 -27.55 -7.47
C GLU A 667 -21.16 -26.96 -6.07
N MET A 668 -20.93 -25.66 -5.87
CA MET A 668 -20.78 -25.04 -4.55
C MET A 668 -21.96 -25.30 -3.60
N PRO A 669 -23.29 -25.31 -4.02
CA PRO A 669 -24.36 -25.56 -3.08
C PRO A 669 -24.35 -26.96 -2.47
N GLN A 670 -23.71 -27.93 -3.14
CA GLN A 670 -23.70 -29.33 -2.71
C GLN A 670 -22.84 -29.56 -1.45
N TRP A 671 -21.88 -28.69 -1.18
CA TRP A 671 -20.94 -28.88 -0.08
C TRP A 671 -20.78 -27.64 0.81
N LEU A 672 -21.17 -26.43 0.35
CA LEU A 672 -21.16 -25.21 1.16
C LEU A 672 -22.49 -24.96 1.88
N GLN A 673 -23.61 -25.53 1.39
CA GLN A 673 -24.92 -25.42 2.03
C GLN A 673 -25.26 -26.67 2.81
N ASP A 674 -24.48 -27.01 3.86
CA ASP A 674 -24.84 -28.08 4.78
C ASP A 674 -26.04 -27.65 5.67
N PRO A 675 -27.23 -28.23 5.52
CA PRO A 675 -28.40 -27.81 6.29
C PRO A 675 -28.27 -28.05 7.80
N ASP A 676 -27.52 -29.07 8.21
CA ASP A 676 -27.33 -29.38 9.63
C ASP A 676 -26.39 -28.39 10.29
N LEU A 677 -25.39 -27.93 9.57
CA LEU A 677 -24.49 -26.86 10.02
C LEU A 677 -25.21 -25.52 10.05
N LEU A 678 -25.91 -25.13 8.96
CA LEU A 678 -26.58 -23.84 8.85
C LEU A 678 -27.68 -23.65 9.90
N ARG A 679 -28.40 -24.71 10.30
CA ARG A 679 -29.40 -24.63 11.39
C ARG A 679 -28.82 -24.21 12.73
N LYS A 680 -27.50 -24.33 12.93
CA LYS A 680 -26.84 -23.98 14.19
C LYS A 680 -26.58 -22.49 14.32
N PHE A 681 -26.42 -21.75 13.20
CA PHE A 681 -26.11 -20.32 13.25
C PHE A 681 -26.89 -19.44 12.24
N ASP A 682 -27.25 -19.92 11.05
CA ASP A 682 -28.02 -19.13 10.08
C ASP A 682 -28.81 -20.01 9.08
N PRO A 683 -30.02 -20.46 9.44
CA PRO A 683 -30.82 -21.35 8.60
C PRO A 683 -31.42 -20.64 7.36
N THR A 684 -31.35 -19.30 7.29
CA THR A 684 -31.96 -18.48 6.23
C THR A 684 -30.97 -17.88 5.25
N ASN A 685 -29.66 -18.20 5.41
CA ASN A 685 -28.60 -17.58 4.63
C ASN A 685 -28.70 -17.94 3.13
N PRO A 686 -29.07 -17.01 2.22
CA PRO A 686 -29.11 -17.23 0.79
C PRO A 686 -27.75 -17.12 0.10
N LEU A 687 -26.69 -16.81 0.86
CA LEU A 687 -25.39 -16.35 0.37
C LEU A 687 -24.80 -17.21 -0.75
N VAL A 688 -24.91 -18.54 -0.65
CA VAL A 688 -24.37 -19.45 -1.69
C VAL A 688 -25.12 -19.31 -3.03
N ASN A 689 -26.46 -19.14 -2.98
CA ASN A 689 -27.24 -18.90 -4.22
C ASN A 689 -26.94 -17.54 -4.83
N ASP A 690 -26.74 -16.51 -3.98
CA ASP A 690 -26.38 -15.16 -4.42
C ASP A 690 -24.99 -15.15 -5.05
N LEU A 691 -24.03 -15.88 -4.46
CA LEU A 691 -22.71 -16.07 -5.04
C LEU A 691 -22.75 -16.77 -6.40
N GLN A 692 -23.59 -17.76 -6.60
CA GLN A 692 -23.76 -18.39 -7.93
C GLN A 692 -24.20 -17.38 -8.98
N ALA A 693 -25.23 -16.59 -8.66
CA ALA A 693 -25.71 -15.55 -9.56
C ALA A 693 -24.62 -14.50 -9.84
N ALA A 694 -23.85 -14.12 -8.82
CA ALA A 694 -22.73 -13.19 -8.95
C ALA A 694 -21.63 -13.73 -9.88
N TYR A 695 -21.26 -15.02 -9.79
CA TYR A 695 -20.27 -15.59 -10.72
C TYR A 695 -20.74 -15.55 -12.18
N ILE A 696 -21.99 -15.87 -12.45
CA ILE A 696 -22.55 -15.77 -13.80
C ILE A 696 -22.53 -14.31 -14.31
N LYS A 697 -22.92 -13.34 -13.46
CA LYS A 697 -22.85 -11.92 -13.78
C LYS A 697 -21.41 -11.47 -14.05
N ASN A 698 -20.45 -11.92 -13.23
CA ASN A 698 -19.03 -11.59 -13.40
C ASN A 698 -18.45 -12.17 -14.69
N LEU A 699 -18.79 -13.41 -15.04
CA LEU A 699 -18.41 -13.97 -16.35
C LEU A 699 -18.89 -13.08 -17.47
N ILE A 700 -20.17 -12.66 -17.44
CA ILE A 700 -20.69 -11.76 -18.48
C ILE A 700 -19.96 -10.42 -18.47
N SER A 701 -19.76 -9.80 -17.31
CA SER A 701 -19.11 -8.48 -17.18
C SER A 701 -17.66 -8.46 -17.66
N THR A 702 -17.00 -9.63 -17.74
CA THR A 702 -15.60 -9.76 -18.18
C THR A 702 -15.42 -9.66 -19.72
N TYR A 703 -16.52 -9.67 -20.53
CA TYR A 703 -16.41 -9.61 -21.99
C TYR A 703 -15.56 -8.47 -22.55
N PRO A 704 -15.51 -7.26 -21.95
CA PRO A 704 -14.64 -6.21 -22.48
C PRO A 704 -13.16 -6.56 -22.38
N LYS A 705 -12.75 -7.22 -21.29
CA LYS A 705 -11.36 -7.70 -21.13
C LYS A 705 -11.02 -8.72 -22.20
N VAL A 706 -11.93 -9.69 -22.47
CA VAL A 706 -11.79 -10.65 -23.57
C VAL A 706 -11.64 -9.93 -24.90
N GLY A 707 -12.47 -8.91 -25.16
CA GLY A 707 -12.40 -8.11 -26.39
C GLY A 707 -11.07 -7.33 -26.53
N TYR A 708 -10.48 -6.84 -25.44
CA TYR A 708 -9.16 -6.19 -25.49
C TYR A 708 -8.04 -7.19 -25.75
N THR A 709 -8.03 -8.29 -25.03
CA THR A 709 -7.01 -9.34 -25.16
C THR A 709 -7.04 -10.00 -26.53
N SER A 710 -8.24 -10.19 -27.12
CA SER A 710 -8.40 -10.75 -28.46
C SER A 710 -7.69 -9.94 -29.56
N ARG A 711 -7.49 -8.63 -29.34
CA ARG A 711 -6.79 -7.76 -30.31
C ARG A 711 -5.27 -7.94 -30.29
N LEU A 712 -4.72 -8.51 -29.20
CA LEU A 712 -3.30 -8.72 -29.03
C LEU A 712 -2.90 -10.15 -29.40
N ALA A 713 -3.83 -11.10 -29.38
CA ALA A 713 -3.58 -12.51 -29.57
C ALA A 713 -3.53 -12.92 -31.06
N GLU A 714 -2.59 -13.80 -31.43
CA GLU A 714 -2.54 -14.42 -32.75
C GLU A 714 -3.72 -15.38 -32.99
N ASN A 715 -4.11 -16.15 -31.95
CA ASN A 715 -5.29 -17.02 -31.95
C ASN A 715 -6.32 -16.46 -30.94
N PRO A 716 -7.15 -15.47 -31.36
CA PRO A 716 -8.01 -14.76 -30.44
C PRO A 716 -9.18 -15.59 -29.91
N TYR A 717 -9.50 -15.41 -28.63
CA TYR A 717 -10.77 -15.78 -28.05
C TYR A 717 -11.72 -14.60 -28.23
N THR A 718 -12.65 -14.66 -29.19
CA THR A 718 -13.51 -13.51 -29.53
C THR A 718 -14.64 -13.33 -28.50
N VAL A 719 -15.21 -12.12 -28.45
CA VAL A 719 -16.36 -11.82 -27.58
C VAL A 719 -17.54 -12.72 -27.90
N GLU A 720 -17.83 -12.93 -29.21
CA GLU A 720 -18.93 -13.78 -29.66
C GLU A 720 -18.75 -15.23 -29.22
N GLU A 721 -17.54 -15.77 -29.40
CA GLU A 721 -17.22 -17.14 -28.99
C GLU A 721 -17.30 -17.29 -27.45
N TYR A 722 -16.78 -16.32 -26.70
CA TYR A 722 -16.83 -16.31 -25.26
C TYR A 722 -18.27 -16.36 -24.73
N ILE A 723 -19.16 -15.52 -25.25
CA ILE A 723 -20.57 -15.51 -24.85
C ILE A 723 -21.29 -16.79 -25.26
N ASP A 724 -20.96 -17.37 -26.41
CA ASP A 724 -21.52 -18.66 -26.87
C ASP A 724 -21.04 -19.82 -25.99
N ASP A 725 -19.80 -19.79 -25.50
CA ASP A 725 -19.30 -20.80 -24.57
C ASP A 725 -20.01 -20.71 -23.20
N ILE A 726 -20.21 -19.49 -22.65
CA ILE A 726 -21.00 -19.31 -21.42
C ILE A 726 -22.43 -19.81 -21.64
N TYR A 727 -23.07 -19.46 -22.75
CA TYR A 727 -24.42 -19.96 -23.08
C TYR A 727 -24.46 -21.49 -23.12
N SER A 728 -23.48 -22.12 -23.74
CA SER A 728 -23.41 -23.57 -23.87
C SER A 728 -23.24 -24.27 -22.54
N LEU A 729 -22.48 -23.68 -21.61
CA LEU A 729 -22.31 -24.19 -20.25
C LEU A 729 -23.59 -24.00 -19.43
N VAL A 730 -24.15 -22.78 -19.36
CA VAL A 730 -25.30 -22.45 -18.53
C VAL A 730 -26.56 -23.17 -19.01
N PHE A 731 -26.84 -23.18 -20.30
CA PHE A 731 -28.05 -23.80 -20.88
C PHE A 731 -27.83 -25.24 -21.36
N GLY A 732 -26.69 -25.86 -21.09
CA GLY A 732 -26.34 -27.20 -21.58
C GLY A 732 -27.38 -28.28 -21.22
N LYS A 733 -27.88 -28.28 -19.98
CA LYS A 733 -28.95 -29.21 -19.55
C LYS A 733 -30.28 -28.92 -20.25
N THR A 734 -30.66 -27.67 -20.40
CA THR A 734 -31.84 -27.23 -21.10
C THR A 734 -31.77 -27.59 -22.60
N ILE A 735 -30.65 -27.36 -23.26
CA ILE A 735 -30.40 -27.78 -24.64
C ILE A 735 -30.54 -29.29 -24.78
N ALA A 736 -30.00 -30.05 -23.84
CA ALA A 736 -30.09 -31.53 -23.87
C ALA A 736 -31.44 -32.10 -23.42
N GLY A 737 -32.36 -31.29 -22.85
CA GLY A 737 -33.63 -31.72 -22.32
C GLY A 737 -33.54 -32.53 -21.03
N LYS A 738 -32.46 -32.29 -20.23
CA LYS A 738 -32.30 -32.89 -18.91
C LYS A 738 -33.12 -32.11 -17.87
N GLN A 739 -33.47 -32.75 -16.76
CA GLN A 739 -34.13 -32.11 -15.63
C GLN A 739 -33.19 -31.11 -14.97
N LEU A 740 -33.72 -29.96 -14.57
CA LEU A 740 -32.95 -28.89 -13.93
C LEU A 740 -33.01 -28.99 -12.40
N THR A 741 -31.91 -28.74 -11.75
CA THR A 741 -31.85 -28.44 -10.32
C THR A 741 -32.27 -27.01 -10.04
N LEU A 742 -32.46 -26.64 -8.77
CA LEU A 742 -32.67 -25.25 -8.39
C LEU A 742 -31.46 -24.37 -8.82
N SER A 743 -30.24 -24.85 -8.62
CA SER A 743 -29.00 -24.21 -9.03
C SER A 743 -28.94 -23.93 -10.54
N ASP A 744 -29.31 -24.91 -11.38
CA ASP A 744 -29.34 -24.72 -12.84
C ASP A 744 -30.32 -23.58 -13.21
N ARG A 745 -31.52 -23.56 -12.64
CA ARG A 745 -32.51 -22.53 -12.90
C ARG A 745 -32.06 -21.13 -12.44
N ASN A 746 -31.39 -21.04 -11.28
CA ASN A 746 -30.81 -19.78 -10.79
C ASN A 746 -29.73 -19.24 -11.75
N MET A 747 -28.84 -20.11 -12.24
CA MET A 747 -27.78 -19.70 -13.17
C MET A 747 -28.35 -19.28 -14.54
N GLU A 748 -29.33 -20.02 -15.07
CA GLU A 748 -30.03 -19.63 -16.32
C GLU A 748 -30.72 -18.28 -16.18
N TYR A 749 -31.40 -18.05 -15.04
CA TYR A 749 -32.05 -16.79 -14.73
C TYR A 749 -31.02 -15.63 -14.64
N ALA A 750 -29.94 -15.82 -13.85
CA ALA A 750 -28.89 -14.83 -13.69
C ALA A 750 -28.23 -14.46 -15.02
N PHE A 751 -28.02 -15.43 -15.90
CA PHE A 751 -27.45 -15.21 -17.23
C PHE A 751 -28.36 -14.33 -18.11
N VAL A 752 -29.66 -14.62 -18.19
CA VAL A 752 -30.62 -13.84 -18.98
C VAL A 752 -30.76 -12.41 -18.44
N TYR A 753 -30.88 -12.25 -17.12
CA TYR A 753 -31.03 -10.93 -16.50
C TYR A 753 -29.79 -10.07 -16.58
N SER A 754 -28.60 -10.66 -16.53
CA SER A 754 -27.35 -9.92 -16.75
C SER A 754 -27.25 -9.38 -18.17
N MET A 755 -27.69 -10.14 -19.18
CA MET A 755 -27.76 -9.63 -20.56
C MET A 755 -28.79 -8.51 -20.71
N PHE A 756 -29.94 -8.58 -20.03
CA PHE A 756 -30.91 -7.48 -20.04
C PHE A 756 -30.35 -6.20 -19.46
N ASP A 757 -29.58 -6.28 -18.38
CA ASP A 757 -28.92 -5.14 -17.75
C ASP A 757 -27.97 -4.45 -18.74
N TYR A 758 -27.08 -5.20 -19.37
CA TYR A 758 -26.14 -4.67 -20.37
C TYR A 758 -26.81 -4.12 -21.64
N LEU A 759 -27.98 -4.64 -22.03
CA LEU A 759 -28.76 -4.15 -23.14
C LEU A 759 -29.65 -2.97 -22.78
N GLY A 760 -29.82 -2.63 -21.47
CA GLY A 760 -30.72 -1.58 -20.99
C GLY A 760 -32.21 -1.95 -21.11
N LEU A 761 -32.54 -3.24 -21.02
CA LEU A 761 -33.91 -3.77 -21.17
C LEU A 761 -34.67 -3.89 -19.84
N LEU A 762 -34.04 -3.64 -18.70
CA LEU A 762 -34.67 -3.65 -17.37
C LEU A 762 -35.54 -2.39 -17.18
N GLU A 763 -36.78 -2.55 -16.60
CA GLU A 763 -37.76 -1.45 -16.41
C GLU A 763 -37.34 -0.43 -15.35
N SER A 764 -36.54 -0.80 -14.40
CA SER A 764 -35.80 0.05 -13.49
C SER A 764 -34.44 -0.55 -13.39
N PRO A 765 -33.35 0.23 -13.35
CA PRO A 765 -32.13 -0.32 -12.80
C PRO A 765 -32.54 -0.79 -11.41
N VAL A 766 -32.53 -2.11 -11.19
CA VAL A 766 -32.62 -2.67 -9.86
C VAL A 766 -31.59 -1.86 -9.10
N SER A 767 -32.09 -0.97 -8.24
CA SER A 767 -31.17 -0.07 -7.53
C SER A 767 -30.11 -0.98 -6.93
N ALA A 768 -28.87 -0.71 -7.21
CA ALA A 768 -27.72 -1.55 -6.83
C ALA A 768 -27.66 -1.86 -5.32
N LYS A 769 -28.64 -1.43 -4.53
CA LYS A 769 -28.85 -1.72 -3.11
C LYS A 769 -29.36 -3.13 -2.79
N GLY A 770 -29.68 -3.96 -3.79
CA GLY A 770 -30.13 -5.35 -3.54
C GLY A 770 -29.21 -6.43 -4.12
N PHE A 771 -28.38 -6.14 -5.13
CA PHE A 771 -27.53 -7.10 -5.81
C PHE A 771 -26.30 -6.44 -6.45
N ALA A 772 -25.60 -5.58 -5.74
CA ALA A 772 -24.28 -5.23 -6.19
C ALA A 772 -23.39 -6.44 -5.95
N ALA A 773 -22.97 -7.10 -7.04
CA ALA A 773 -21.88 -8.07 -6.96
C ALA A 773 -20.66 -7.40 -6.33
N ASP A 774 -20.46 -6.11 -6.56
CA ASP A 774 -19.51 -5.26 -5.86
C ASP A 774 -19.81 -5.15 -4.36
N ASP A 775 -21.09 -5.16 -3.92
CA ASP A 775 -21.45 -5.19 -2.50
C ASP A 775 -21.27 -6.58 -1.88
N ILE A 776 -21.52 -7.66 -2.61
CA ILE A 776 -21.25 -9.03 -2.09
C ILE A 776 -19.75 -9.31 -2.10
N PHE A 777 -19.01 -8.82 -3.09
CA PHE A 777 -17.56 -8.86 -3.08
C PHE A 777 -16.97 -7.79 -2.15
N ALA A 778 -17.61 -6.64 -1.94
CA ALA A 778 -17.19 -5.64 -0.98
C ALA A 778 -17.65 -5.98 0.45
N HIS A 779 -18.89 -6.39 0.70
CA HIS A 779 -19.40 -6.67 2.06
C HIS A 779 -19.22 -8.12 2.51
N GLY A 780 -19.04 -9.08 1.62
CA GLY A 780 -18.56 -10.43 1.96
C GLY A 780 -17.04 -10.47 2.14
N VAL A 781 -16.32 -9.45 1.68
CA VAL A 781 -14.87 -9.28 1.75
C VAL A 781 -14.47 -8.09 2.64
N GLU A 782 -15.42 -7.23 3.06
CA GLU A 782 -15.18 -6.10 3.96
C GLU A 782 -14.63 -6.48 5.35
N ALA A 783 -14.67 -7.74 5.71
CA ALA A 783 -14.02 -8.18 6.94
C ALA A 783 -12.57 -8.64 6.72
N ILE A 784 -12.11 -8.73 5.47
CA ILE A 784 -10.70 -8.79 5.13
C ILE A 784 -10.52 -7.73 4.05
N ASP A 785 -10.13 -6.57 4.46
CA ASP A 785 -9.60 -5.56 3.59
C ASP A 785 -8.23 -6.02 3.05
N ASP A 786 -8.25 -7.01 2.15
CA ASP A 786 -7.08 -7.35 1.33
C ASP A 786 -6.84 -6.27 0.27
N THR A 787 -7.79 -5.38 0.08
CA THR A 787 -7.58 -4.06 -0.46
C THR A 787 -7.04 -3.17 0.66
N TRP A 788 -5.97 -3.61 1.31
CA TRP A 788 -5.13 -2.65 1.94
C TRP A 788 -4.64 -1.74 0.81
N PRO A 789 -5.15 -0.55 0.71
CA PRO A 789 -4.30 0.46 0.16
C PRO A 789 -3.11 0.36 1.07
N CYS A 790 -1.97 -0.04 0.53
CA CYS A 790 -0.71 0.20 1.14
C CYS A 790 -0.84 1.62 1.67
N GLN A 791 -1.13 1.79 2.99
CA GLN A 791 -1.19 3.11 3.62
C GLN A 791 0.23 3.64 3.78
N HIS A 792 1.14 3.12 2.98
CA HIS A 792 2.32 3.84 2.59
C HIS A 792 1.81 4.98 1.71
N ILE A 793 1.52 6.09 2.35
CA ILE A 793 1.48 7.39 1.74
C ILE A 793 2.74 7.42 0.86
N GLY A 794 2.57 7.46 -0.47
CA GLY A 794 3.70 7.29 -1.39
C GLY A 794 3.71 6.02 -2.25
N CYS A 795 2.87 5.01 -2.02
CA CYS A 795 2.59 4.00 -3.03
C CYS A 795 1.97 4.69 -4.25
N GLY A 796 2.81 4.88 -5.26
CA GLY A 796 2.47 5.67 -6.43
C GLY A 796 1.28 5.17 -7.22
N HIS A 797 0.08 5.50 -6.78
CA HIS A 797 -1.15 5.37 -7.56
C HIS A 797 -1.22 6.32 -8.78
N ALA A 798 -0.12 7.02 -9.10
CA ALA A 798 -0.04 7.93 -10.25
C ALA A 798 0.05 7.22 -11.61
N HIS A 799 0.17 5.89 -11.68
CA HIS A 799 0.20 5.20 -12.96
C HIS A 799 -1.17 5.09 -13.66
N ALA A 800 -2.28 5.42 -12.99
CA ALA A 800 -3.60 5.38 -13.59
C ALA A 800 -3.92 6.58 -14.49
N GLU A 801 -3.21 7.70 -14.37
CA GLU A 801 -3.56 8.93 -15.09
C GLU A 801 -3.09 8.96 -16.55
N GLU A 802 -1.98 8.34 -16.91
CA GLU A 802 -1.49 8.34 -18.30
C GLU A 802 -2.28 7.42 -19.24
N ASN A 803 -2.98 6.40 -18.70
CA ASN A 803 -3.73 5.44 -19.52
C ASN A 803 -5.23 5.75 -19.66
N SER A 804 -5.79 6.72 -18.92
CA SER A 804 -7.24 6.94 -18.86
C SER A 804 -7.83 7.55 -20.15
N LEU A 805 -7.10 8.36 -20.88
CA LEU A 805 -7.59 9.04 -22.09
C LEU A 805 -7.67 8.12 -23.33
N THR A 806 -6.85 7.07 -23.38
CA THR A 806 -6.88 6.10 -24.48
C THR A 806 -7.90 4.99 -24.26
N ALA A 807 -8.22 4.66 -23.00
CA ALA A 807 -9.22 3.66 -22.67
C ALA A 807 -10.65 4.09 -23.04
N ALA A 808 -11.03 5.34 -22.78
CA ALA A 808 -12.40 5.83 -22.96
C ALA A 808 -12.89 5.83 -24.42
N ARG A 809 -12.00 6.00 -25.41
CA ARG A 809 -12.39 5.97 -26.84
C ARG A 809 -12.49 4.55 -27.43
N ARG A 810 -11.78 3.58 -26.85
CA ARG A 810 -11.78 2.17 -27.31
C ARG A 810 -12.96 1.35 -26.78
N GLU A 811 -13.59 1.79 -25.72
CA GLU A 811 -14.70 1.12 -25.05
C GLU A 811 -15.97 1.01 -25.91
N SER A 812 -16.20 1.95 -26.86
CA SER A 812 -17.42 1.98 -27.66
C SER A 812 -17.57 0.77 -28.58
N ASP A 813 -16.51 0.34 -29.27
CA ASP A 813 -16.58 -0.73 -30.28
C ASP A 813 -16.81 -2.11 -29.64
N ILE A 814 -16.12 -2.39 -28.53
CA ILE A 814 -16.27 -3.64 -27.77
C ILE A 814 -17.65 -3.70 -27.12
N LYS A 815 -18.17 -2.58 -26.61
CA LYS A 815 -19.55 -2.53 -26.08
C LYS A 815 -20.58 -2.82 -27.16
N ILE A 816 -20.38 -2.35 -28.38
CA ILE A 816 -21.27 -2.64 -29.52
C ILE A 816 -21.22 -4.14 -29.86
N GLN A 817 -20.01 -4.73 -29.94
CA GLN A 817 -19.84 -6.17 -30.14
C GLN A 817 -20.52 -6.99 -29.04
N GLY A 818 -20.31 -6.62 -27.76
CA GLY A 818 -20.97 -7.28 -26.64
C GLY A 818 -22.49 -7.21 -26.72
N LYS A 819 -23.06 -6.03 -27.03
CA LYS A 819 -24.52 -5.88 -27.21
C LYS A 819 -25.06 -6.75 -28.34
N ALA A 820 -24.36 -6.84 -29.47
CA ALA A 820 -24.78 -7.70 -30.61
C ALA A 820 -24.72 -9.18 -30.22
N ALA A 821 -23.67 -9.62 -29.49
CA ALA A 821 -23.54 -10.98 -29.00
C ALA A 821 -24.65 -11.31 -27.97
N PHE A 822 -24.95 -10.45 -27.02
CA PHE A 822 -26.04 -10.62 -26.04
C PHE A 822 -27.40 -10.72 -26.73
N TYR A 823 -27.71 -9.81 -27.66
CA TYR A 823 -28.96 -9.85 -28.40
C TYR A 823 -29.11 -11.16 -29.16
N SER A 824 -28.09 -11.58 -29.92
CA SER A 824 -28.09 -12.84 -30.65
C SER A 824 -28.28 -14.05 -29.71
N THR A 825 -27.64 -14.05 -28.55
CA THR A 825 -27.75 -15.15 -27.58
C THR A 825 -29.13 -15.19 -26.94
N LEU A 826 -29.75 -14.05 -26.62
CA LEU A 826 -31.15 -14.03 -26.14
C LEU A 826 -32.11 -14.64 -27.16
N LEU A 827 -31.93 -14.42 -28.47
CA LEU A 827 -32.72 -15.05 -29.51
C LEU A 827 -32.51 -16.59 -29.55
N LYS A 828 -31.27 -17.07 -29.37
CA LYS A 828 -30.96 -18.51 -29.23
C LYS A 828 -31.64 -19.13 -28.01
N ILE A 829 -31.55 -18.47 -26.85
CA ILE A 829 -32.20 -18.90 -25.62
C ILE A 829 -33.71 -18.97 -25.81
N LYS A 830 -34.33 -17.92 -26.33
CA LYS A 830 -35.76 -17.88 -26.56
C LYS A 830 -36.24 -19.09 -27.36
N LYS A 831 -35.58 -19.40 -28.49
CA LYS A 831 -35.91 -20.55 -29.34
C LYS A 831 -35.82 -21.88 -28.56
N VAL A 832 -34.85 -22.04 -27.70
CA VAL A 832 -34.66 -23.27 -26.91
C VAL A 832 -35.69 -23.39 -25.79
N VAL A 833 -35.94 -22.31 -25.01
CA VAL A 833 -36.93 -22.35 -23.92
C VAL A 833 -38.38 -22.48 -24.43
N ASP A 834 -38.75 -21.85 -25.56
CA ASP A 834 -40.06 -22.04 -26.22
C ASP A 834 -40.29 -23.51 -26.56
N LYS A 835 -39.28 -24.16 -27.16
CA LYS A 835 -39.34 -25.58 -27.50
C LYS A 835 -39.47 -26.46 -26.25
N ARG A 836 -38.73 -26.12 -25.16
CA ARG A 836 -38.76 -26.94 -23.91
C ARG A 836 -40.03 -26.71 -23.10
N ALA A 837 -40.59 -25.52 -23.05
CA ALA A 837 -41.85 -25.20 -22.43
C ALA A 837 -43.00 -26.11 -22.92
N SER A 838 -42.99 -26.46 -24.22
CA SER A 838 -44.01 -27.36 -24.80
C SER A 838 -43.85 -28.83 -24.38
N SER A 839 -42.66 -29.28 -23.95
CA SER A 839 -42.38 -30.71 -23.65
C SER A 839 -42.07 -31.00 -22.16
N ALA A 840 -41.64 -29.98 -21.42
CA ALA A 840 -41.31 -30.11 -20.01
C ALA A 840 -42.55 -30.23 -19.11
N LYS A 841 -42.37 -30.70 -17.86
CA LYS A 841 -43.41 -30.83 -16.84
C LYS A 841 -42.97 -30.17 -15.53
N GLY A 842 -43.94 -29.85 -14.67
CA GLY A 842 -43.71 -29.34 -13.33
C GLY A 842 -42.95 -28.04 -13.32
N VAL A 843 -41.98 -27.87 -12.40
CA VAL A 843 -41.25 -26.65 -12.16
C VAL A 843 -40.41 -26.22 -13.37
N ASP A 844 -39.83 -27.17 -14.10
CA ASP A 844 -39.03 -26.86 -15.29
C ASP A 844 -39.88 -26.23 -16.41
N LYS A 845 -41.14 -26.70 -16.58
CA LYS A 845 -42.06 -26.10 -17.50
C LYS A 845 -42.33 -24.63 -17.16
N THR A 846 -42.67 -24.35 -15.90
CA THR A 846 -42.92 -23.00 -15.42
C THR A 846 -41.69 -22.08 -15.58
N HIS A 847 -40.50 -22.61 -15.33
CA HIS A 847 -39.26 -21.90 -15.50
C HIS A 847 -39.04 -21.48 -16.98
N TYR A 848 -39.24 -22.42 -17.92
CA TYR A 848 -39.09 -22.11 -19.35
C TYR A 848 -40.17 -21.13 -19.84
N GLU A 849 -41.41 -21.29 -19.42
CA GLU A 849 -42.52 -20.36 -19.76
C GLU A 849 -42.20 -18.95 -19.24
N TYR A 850 -41.65 -18.85 -18.02
CA TYR A 850 -41.28 -17.57 -17.43
C TYR A 850 -40.11 -16.90 -18.18
N LEU A 851 -39.02 -17.64 -18.46
CA LEU A 851 -37.90 -17.12 -19.23
C LEU A 851 -38.33 -16.70 -20.66
N ALA A 852 -39.18 -17.50 -21.35
CA ALA A 852 -39.70 -17.18 -22.66
C ALA A 852 -40.51 -15.86 -22.65
N HIS A 853 -41.36 -15.66 -21.61
CA HIS A 853 -42.11 -14.44 -21.38
C HIS A 853 -41.19 -13.22 -21.16
N GLU A 854 -40.25 -13.31 -20.25
CA GLU A 854 -39.32 -12.21 -19.93
C GLU A 854 -38.45 -11.82 -21.14
N ILE A 855 -37.90 -12.81 -21.84
CA ILE A 855 -37.14 -12.53 -23.08
C ILE A 855 -38.00 -11.86 -24.14
N SER A 856 -39.26 -12.30 -24.35
CA SER A 856 -40.18 -11.69 -25.32
C SER A 856 -40.50 -10.25 -24.93
N LYS A 857 -40.79 -9.99 -23.64
CA LYS A 857 -41.04 -8.66 -23.08
C LYS A 857 -39.81 -7.76 -23.24
N GLY A 858 -38.60 -8.24 -22.91
CA GLY A 858 -37.35 -7.48 -23.09
C GLY A 858 -37.08 -7.10 -24.56
N LEU A 859 -37.19 -8.07 -25.48
CA LEU A 859 -36.92 -7.85 -26.90
C LEU A 859 -37.98 -7.02 -27.63
N SER A 860 -39.15 -6.80 -27.03
CA SER A 860 -40.23 -5.94 -27.59
C SER A 860 -40.06 -4.46 -27.26
N LYS A 861 -39.17 -4.12 -26.36
CA LYS A 861 -38.73 -2.76 -25.99
C LYS A 861 -37.64 -2.26 -26.93
#